data_9ea249600e762e6dc6880f384d7a1f3c
#
_entry.id   9ea249600e762e6dc6880f384d7a1f3c
#
_cell.length_a   1.000
_cell.length_b   1.000
_cell.length_c   1.000
_cell.angle_alpha   90.00
_cell.angle_beta   90.00
_cell.angle_gamma   90.00
#
_symmetry.space_group_name_H-M   'P 1'
#
loop_
_entity.id
_entity.type
_entity.pdbx_description
1 polymer ?
#
loop_
_entity_poly.entity_id
_entity_poly.type
_entity_poly.pdbx_seq_one_letter_code
_entity_poly.pdbx_strand_id
1 'polypeptide(L)'
;MSKKPKVGMWSGLTAVTAVLTAGAIVGTTVAFHYTTTVNNYLDADTYKIIKGDSDEDTEYFKSDFTSDEERESYEAELCAQVEAEGAALLKNDNNALPLASGAKVSLFGHGSVDLMYGGTGSGSVDTSKAPNFKQALEDQGIQVNSTLWDLYSSDDMMKNYSRITPAAISDTLEANTQYAVNEAPWSKLSSAESSFADYGDAAIVVFSRSGGEGADLPSGENGTNDSWIKGQEGDGNYLALSAEEKELLQNLKTLKDNGTFKKIIVLINSSNAIEMDFLNPEICGEDYGIDSAMWIGDVGQTGINGVAQLLAGEVTPSGSLVDSYLYDNMANPAMYNFYTQAYPNAADYNLLTDGSDVQGMYSVYQEGIYLDYRYYETRYEDAVMGTGNAGDYNWSTTVAFPFGYGDSYTTFEYSDFNVTESADAFNVTLKVTNTGSTYSGKETVQLYFQSPYTDYDKANGIEKASAELCGFAKTDILAPGASETVNITVNKSELRTYDANNAKTYIVDAGDYYFTAATDAHNAVNNILAAKGYTVENTDGRMTADGDVALTYKWTNAALDSTTYATSETGTAITNLFDEADPNKSSSEPGEVTWLSRSNWVATFPTQPVVLNATQTLADHLAFTRYDGSKADSVEMPTLGADNGLALVSMIGADYDDPQWDTLLDQLTFNEMVNTITLGFHNTAAIESIGKTRTKDENGPQGLTAALTGGASAMCYTSEDVMAATFNVDLINDVGRCIGEDCLAMGYSGLYGPGINMHRTAYSGRNFEYYASDPFVAGTICAAEVNGIQSKGVYVYLKHVALNDSESSRRGVNTWLNEQAAREIYLEVADKAVTDGGAWSVMSGFNRWGAYWCGAYDNLLTGFLRGELGMRGMIITDYSGSSKYMDLADGLIAGSDIWDSPDPTIHTTLARKYENDAYIVTEMRESMHKILYTVANSNAMNGWSSADRLKVITPWWKTALYALDTVLAVLTVLCIWRLVVAIKRKKTWTAEQAANTANAQNQQ
;
A
#
# COMPACT_ATOMS: atom_id res chain seq x y z
N MET A 1 -11.35 -5.48 -79.73
CA MET A 1 -11.14 -4.32 -78.76
C MET A 1 -10.39 -4.77 -77.57
N SER A 2 -9.20 -4.24 -77.29
CA SER A 2 -8.44 -4.53 -76.09
C SER A 2 -9.18 -3.94 -74.88
N LYS A 3 -9.24 -4.69 -73.73
CA LYS A 3 -9.92 -4.24 -72.50
C LYS A 3 -9.26 -2.99 -71.94
N LYS A 4 -10.05 -1.97 -71.50
CA LYS A 4 -9.60 -0.74 -70.95
C LYS A 4 -8.72 -1.03 -69.69
N PRO A 5 -7.49 -0.54 -69.59
CA PRO A 5 -6.60 -0.81 -68.49
C PRO A 5 -7.11 -0.25 -67.14
N LYS A 6 -7.06 -1.03 -66.06
CA LYS A 6 -7.61 -0.70 -64.75
C LYS A 6 -6.58 0.09 -63.88
N VAL A 7 -6.10 1.24 -64.40
CA VAL A 7 -5.09 2.08 -63.73
C VAL A 7 -5.62 2.60 -62.38
N GLY A 8 -6.85 3.14 -62.33
CA GLY A 8 -7.42 3.71 -61.08
C GLY A 8 -7.56 2.66 -59.96
N MET A 9 -7.95 1.42 -60.33
CA MET A 9 -8.05 0.32 -59.40
C MET A 9 -6.68 -0.01 -58.78
N TRP A 10 -5.64 -0.14 -59.64
CA TRP A 10 -4.30 -0.48 -59.13
C TRP A 10 -3.65 0.70 -58.37
N SER A 11 -3.96 1.96 -58.73
CA SER A 11 -3.54 3.13 -57.98
C SER A 11 -4.15 3.16 -56.57
N GLY A 12 -5.47 2.87 -56.45
CA GLY A 12 -6.15 2.78 -55.17
C GLY A 12 -5.59 1.65 -54.32
N LEU A 13 -5.42 0.44 -54.89
CA LEU A 13 -4.84 -0.71 -54.17
C LEU A 13 -3.40 -0.43 -53.69
N THR A 14 -2.57 0.18 -54.53
CA THR A 14 -1.20 0.57 -54.13
C THR A 14 -1.19 1.57 -53.00
N ALA A 15 -2.08 2.56 -53.01
CA ALA A 15 -2.18 3.52 -51.90
C ALA A 15 -2.61 2.86 -50.61
N VAL A 16 -3.63 1.99 -50.63
CA VAL A 16 -4.12 1.28 -49.47
C VAL A 16 -3.04 0.35 -48.91
N THR A 17 -2.39 -0.48 -49.75
CA THR A 17 -1.36 -1.41 -49.26
C THR A 17 -0.14 -0.65 -48.75
N ALA A 18 0.25 0.48 -49.34
CA ALA A 18 1.36 1.28 -48.85
C ALA A 18 1.06 1.88 -47.46
N VAL A 19 -0.17 2.38 -47.23
CA VAL A 19 -0.58 2.90 -45.93
C VAL A 19 -0.60 1.77 -44.86
N LEU A 20 -1.16 0.59 -45.22
CA LEU A 20 -1.17 -0.57 -44.30
C LEU A 20 0.24 -1.04 -43.97
N THR A 21 1.16 -1.10 -44.98
CA THR A 21 2.56 -1.47 -44.73
C THR A 21 3.24 -0.47 -43.80
N ALA A 22 3.07 0.84 -44.04
CA ALA A 22 3.66 1.86 -43.18
C ALA A 22 3.11 1.77 -41.74
N GLY A 23 1.79 1.61 -41.59
CA GLY A 23 1.15 1.46 -40.30
C GLY A 23 1.62 0.20 -39.54
N ALA A 24 1.76 -0.94 -40.25
CA ALA A 24 2.26 -2.18 -39.67
C ALA A 24 3.72 -2.02 -39.20
N ILE A 25 4.60 -1.43 -40.00
CA ILE A 25 6.01 -1.19 -39.61
C ILE A 25 6.09 -0.31 -38.38
N VAL A 26 5.28 0.78 -38.32
CA VAL A 26 5.22 1.64 -37.13
C VAL A 26 4.75 0.84 -35.92
N GLY A 27 3.66 0.08 -36.05
CA GLY A 27 3.14 -0.77 -34.97
C GLY A 27 4.16 -1.81 -34.50
N THR A 28 4.86 -2.48 -35.44
CA THR A 28 5.96 -3.41 -35.12
C THR A 28 7.10 -2.72 -34.38
N THR A 29 7.48 -1.53 -34.81
CA THR A 29 8.54 -0.75 -34.15
C THR A 29 8.17 -0.40 -32.71
N VAL A 30 6.94 0.06 -32.49
CA VAL A 30 6.42 0.36 -31.16
C VAL A 30 6.38 -0.91 -30.28
N ALA A 31 5.81 -2.01 -30.81
CA ALA A 31 5.75 -3.27 -30.08
C ALA A 31 7.14 -3.81 -29.71
N PHE A 32 8.14 -3.62 -30.56
CA PHE A 32 9.51 -4.03 -30.28
C PHE A 32 10.20 -3.12 -29.24
N HIS A 33 9.85 -1.85 -29.22
CA HIS A 33 10.31 -0.92 -28.21
C HIS A 33 9.84 -1.34 -26.82
N TYR A 34 8.56 -1.68 -26.69
CA TYR A 34 7.95 -2.16 -25.44
C TYR A 34 7.92 -3.70 -25.34
N THR A 35 9.02 -4.34 -25.69
CA THR A 35 9.10 -5.83 -25.71
C THR A 35 8.73 -6.46 -24.38
N THR A 36 9.17 -5.90 -23.26
CA THR A 36 8.88 -6.40 -21.90
C THR A 36 7.38 -6.39 -21.63
N THR A 37 6.72 -5.26 -21.84
CA THR A 37 5.27 -5.12 -21.67
C THR A 37 4.48 -6.12 -22.55
N VAL A 38 4.87 -6.23 -23.83
CA VAL A 38 4.20 -7.17 -24.77
C VAL A 38 4.41 -8.63 -24.35
N ASN A 39 5.60 -8.99 -23.85
CA ASN A 39 5.86 -10.34 -23.34
C ASN A 39 5.01 -10.63 -22.11
N ASN A 40 4.90 -9.67 -21.15
CA ASN A 40 4.09 -9.83 -19.96
C ASN A 40 2.60 -9.98 -20.31
N TYR A 41 2.07 -9.07 -21.13
CA TYR A 41 0.66 -9.07 -21.53
C TYR A 41 0.24 -10.34 -22.31
N LEU A 42 1.13 -10.87 -23.15
CA LEU A 42 0.86 -12.07 -23.95
C LEU A 42 1.34 -13.37 -23.30
N ASP A 43 1.87 -13.30 -22.09
CA ASP A 43 2.55 -14.42 -21.40
C ASP A 43 3.48 -15.19 -22.35
N ALA A 44 4.34 -14.44 -23.06
CA ALA A 44 5.13 -15.00 -24.16
C ALA A 44 6.42 -15.63 -23.66
N ASP A 45 6.67 -16.88 -24.03
CA ASP A 45 7.93 -17.55 -23.76
C ASP A 45 9.11 -16.78 -24.36
N THR A 46 10.07 -16.43 -23.50
CA THR A 46 11.34 -15.76 -23.88
C THR A 46 12.53 -16.69 -23.80
N TYR A 47 12.37 -17.86 -23.21
CA TYR A 47 13.39 -18.91 -23.11
C TYR A 47 12.73 -20.30 -23.16
N LYS A 48 13.56 -21.31 -23.23
CA LYS A 48 13.18 -22.71 -23.04
C LYS A 48 14.25 -23.46 -22.28
N ILE A 49 13.82 -24.45 -21.51
CA ILE A 49 14.66 -25.34 -20.76
C ILE A 49 14.98 -26.56 -21.64
N ILE A 50 16.25 -26.85 -21.81
CA ILE A 50 16.73 -28.09 -22.41
C ILE A 50 17.06 -29.02 -21.25
N LYS A 51 16.19 -30.02 -20.99
CA LYS A 51 16.34 -30.94 -19.88
C LYS A 51 17.55 -31.84 -20.09
N GLY A 52 18.37 -31.99 -19.04
CA GLY A 52 19.42 -32.99 -18.91
C GLY A 52 18.91 -34.23 -18.18
N ASP A 53 19.74 -35.27 -18.15
CA ASP A 53 19.46 -36.47 -17.34
C ASP A 53 19.88 -36.18 -15.89
N SER A 54 18.92 -36.10 -14.99
CA SER A 54 19.11 -35.89 -13.55
C SER A 54 18.02 -36.60 -12.77
N ASP A 55 18.36 -37.19 -11.63
CA ASP A 55 17.44 -37.78 -10.66
C ASP A 55 17.20 -36.83 -9.45
N GLU A 56 17.61 -35.56 -9.57
CA GLU A 56 17.43 -34.54 -8.52
C GLU A 56 15.95 -34.22 -8.32
N ASP A 57 15.50 -34.12 -7.06
CA ASP A 57 14.19 -33.50 -6.74
C ASP A 57 14.34 -31.99 -6.96
N THR A 58 13.63 -31.48 -7.95
CA THR A 58 13.71 -30.09 -8.39
C THR A 58 12.49 -29.28 -7.98
N GLU A 59 11.59 -29.84 -7.16
CA GLU A 59 10.45 -29.15 -6.61
C GLU A 59 10.81 -28.56 -5.24
N TYR A 60 11.55 -27.44 -5.24
CA TYR A 60 12.08 -26.79 -4.05
C TYR A 60 10.98 -26.20 -3.17
N PHE A 61 9.92 -25.65 -3.80
CA PHE A 61 8.73 -25.12 -3.18
C PHE A 61 7.50 -25.87 -3.68
N LYS A 62 6.72 -26.45 -2.74
CA LYS A 62 5.58 -27.34 -3.03
C LYS A 62 4.28 -26.68 -2.59
N SER A 63 3.21 -26.91 -3.38
CA SER A 63 1.88 -26.53 -2.96
C SER A 63 1.38 -27.42 -1.83
N ASP A 64 0.63 -26.82 -0.89
CA ASP A 64 -0.08 -27.52 0.19
C ASP A 64 -1.43 -28.06 -0.28
N PHE A 65 -1.92 -27.57 -1.42
CA PHE A 65 -3.21 -27.96 -1.98
C PHE A 65 -3.07 -29.03 -3.08
N THR A 66 -4.07 -29.87 -3.20
CA THR A 66 -4.11 -30.97 -4.19
C THR A 66 -4.76 -30.55 -5.51
N SER A 67 -5.47 -29.42 -5.53
CA SER A 67 -6.10 -28.84 -6.73
C SER A 67 -6.38 -27.35 -6.56
N ASP A 68 -6.55 -26.64 -7.69
CA ASP A 68 -6.96 -25.23 -7.69
C ASP A 68 -8.34 -25.03 -7.04
N GLU A 69 -9.29 -25.96 -7.23
CA GLU A 69 -10.62 -25.86 -6.63
C GLU A 69 -10.55 -25.91 -5.09
N GLU A 70 -9.69 -26.75 -4.52
CA GLU A 70 -9.46 -26.83 -3.07
C GLU A 70 -8.85 -25.53 -2.56
N ARG A 71 -7.84 -24.98 -3.26
CA ARG A 71 -7.21 -23.73 -2.92
C ARG A 71 -8.20 -22.57 -2.96
N GLU A 72 -8.87 -22.34 -4.10
CA GLU A 72 -9.83 -21.23 -4.27
C GLU A 72 -10.98 -21.30 -3.24
N SER A 73 -11.44 -22.48 -2.88
CA SER A 73 -12.48 -22.64 -1.85
C SER A 73 -11.98 -22.28 -0.46
N TYR A 74 -10.76 -22.70 -0.11
CA TYR A 74 -10.13 -22.38 1.16
C TYR A 74 -9.88 -20.87 1.29
N GLU A 75 -9.34 -20.24 0.27
CA GLU A 75 -9.04 -18.82 0.21
C GLU A 75 -10.30 -17.95 0.32
N ALA A 76 -11.41 -18.39 -0.30
CA ALA A 76 -12.69 -17.69 -0.19
C ALA A 76 -13.26 -17.73 1.25
N GLU A 77 -13.12 -18.86 1.95
CA GLU A 77 -13.49 -18.99 3.37
C GLU A 77 -12.54 -18.16 4.26
N LEU A 78 -11.24 -18.19 3.97
CA LEU A 78 -10.23 -17.42 4.70
C LEU A 78 -10.46 -15.91 4.58
N CYS A 79 -10.74 -15.38 3.40
CA CYS A 79 -11.07 -13.97 3.19
C CYS A 79 -12.31 -13.56 4.01
N ALA A 80 -13.35 -14.38 4.04
CA ALA A 80 -14.54 -14.13 4.87
C ALA A 80 -14.22 -14.19 6.37
N GLN A 81 -13.31 -15.08 6.79
CA GLN A 81 -12.85 -15.15 8.18
C GLN A 81 -12.04 -13.92 8.58
N VAL A 82 -11.11 -13.46 7.73
CA VAL A 82 -10.32 -12.23 7.98
C VAL A 82 -11.26 -11.04 8.18
N GLU A 83 -12.25 -10.89 7.33
CA GLU A 83 -13.25 -9.82 7.46
C GLU A 83 -14.05 -9.95 8.76
N ALA A 84 -14.52 -11.15 9.10
CA ALA A 84 -15.29 -11.38 10.32
C ALA A 84 -14.48 -11.14 11.60
N GLU A 85 -13.16 -11.38 11.57
CA GLU A 85 -12.26 -11.13 12.71
C GLU A 85 -11.71 -9.68 12.74
N GLY A 86 -11.70 -8.97 11.57
CA GLY A 86 -11.18 -7.61 11.45
C GLY A 86 -12.24 -6.52 11.56
N ALA A 87 -13.50 -6.78 11.15
CA ALA A 87 -14.57 -5.81 11.28
C ALA A 87 -14.81 -5.41 12.74
N ALA A 88 -14.84 -4.10 13.04
CA ALA A 88 -14.96 -3.57 14.39
C ALA A 88 -16.37 -3.08 14.68
N LEU A 89 -17.00 -3.61 15.73
CA LEU A 89 -18.28 -3.13 16.24
C LEU A 89 -18.04 -1.86 17.05
N LEU A 90 -18.62 -0.74 16.61
CA LEU A 90 -18.43 0.58 17.22
C LEU A 90 -19.54 0.97 18.20
N LYS A 91 -20.73 0.51 17.94
CA LYS A 91 -21.93 0.81 18.73
C LYS A 91 -22.93 -0.31 18.63
N ASN A 92 -23.59 -0.69 19.75
CA ASN A 92 -24.64 -1.72 19.75
C ASN A 92 -25.65 -1.50 20.87
N ASP A 93 -26.43 -0.41 20.77
CA ASP A 93 -27.42 -0.05 21.76
C ASP A 93 -28.56 -1.08 21.80
N ASN A 94 -28.98 -1.45 23.01
CA ASN A 94 -30.07 -2.40 23.27
C ASN A 94 -29.95 -3.74 22.52
N ASN A 95 -28.74 -4.19 22.25
CA ASN A 95 -28.44 -5.40 21.44
C ASN A 95 -29.15 -5.35 20.08
N ALA A 96 -28.95 -4.24 19.34
CA ALA A 96 -29.50 -4.07 18.00
C ALA A 96 -28.96 -5.13 17.03
N LEU A 97 -27.73 -5.55 17.22
CA LEU A 97 -27.09 -6.70 16.59
C LEU A 97 -26.83 -7.80 17.66
N PRO A 98 -26.81 -9.07 17.25
CA PRO A 98 -27.09 -9.57 15.91
C PRO A 98 -28.58 -9.52 15.56
N LEU A 99 -28.88 -9.64 14.24
CA LEU A 99 -30.26 -9.73 13.74
C LEU A 99 -30.90 -11.05 14.15
N ALA A 100 -32.21 -11.04 14.35
CA ALA A 100 -32.94 -12.27 14.60
C ALA A 100 -32.95 -13.18 13.36
N SER A 101 -32.93 -14.49 13.55
CA SER A 101 -33.06 -15.45 12.45
C SER A 101 -34.32 -15.17 11.59
N GLY A 102 -34.15 -15.08 10.29
CA GLY A 102 -35.21 -14.77 9.34
C GLY A 102 -35.65 -13.30 9.33
N ALA A 103 -34.85 -12.39 9.90
CA ALA A 103 -35.13 -10.96 9.89
C ALA A 103 -35.35 -10.43 8.45
N LYS A 104 -36.23 -9.43 8.35
CA LYS A 104 -36.56 -8.75 7.09
C LYS A 104 -35.99 -7.35 7.12
N VAL A 105 -35.03 -7.07 6.23
CA VAL A 105 -34.25 -5.85 6.25
C VAL A 105 -34.38 -5.06 4.94
N SER A 106 -34.22 -3.73 5.03
CA SER A 106 -34.09 -2.82 3.90
C SER A 106 -32.69 -2.26 3.87
N LEU A 107 -31.97 -2.38 2.72
CA LEU A 107 -30.62 -1.88 2.52
C LEU A 107 -30.68 -0.49 1.88
N PHE A 108 -30.04 0.47 2.51
CA PHE A 108 -30.00 1.88 2.11
C PHE A 108 -28.59 2.34 1.83
N GLY A 109 -28.49 3.44 1.09
CA GLY A 109 -27.23 3.99 0.60
C GLY A 109 -26.75 3.30 -0.66
N HIS A 110 -26.18 4.07 -1.60
CA HIS A 110 -25.62 3.47 -2.82
C HIS A 110 -24.51 2.47 -2.50
N GLY A 111 -23.78 2.66 -1.40
CA GLY A 111 -22.77 1.72 -0.91
C GLY A 111 -23.31 0.30 -0.69
N SER A 112 -24.61 0.12 -0.45
CA SER A 112 -25.21 -1.21 -0.29
C SER A 112 -25.17 -2.06 -1.58
N VAL A 113 -25.19 -1.43 -2.75
CA VAL A 113 -25.13 -2.07 -4.07
C VAL A 113 -23.80 -1.82 -4.78
N ASP A 114 -22.97 -0.90 -4.29
CA ASP A 114 -21.67 -0.48 -4.83
C ASP A 114 -20.63 -0.47 -3.70
N LEU A 115 -20.34 -1.66 -3.16
CA LEU A 115 -19.38 -1.85 -2.06
C LEU A 115 -17.97 -1.46 -2.46
N MET A 116 -17.17 -1.05 -1.47
CA MET A 116 -15.72 -1.03 -1.57
C MET A 116 -15.18 -2.44 -1.27
N TYR A 117 -14.63 -3.07 -2.28
CA TYR A 117 -13.93 -4.35 -2.14
C TYR A 117 -12.41 -4.16 -1.97
N GLY A 118 -11.89 -3.02 -2.37
CA GLY A 118 -10.51 -2.54 -2.28
C GLY A 118 -10.39 -1.23 -3.03
N GLY A 119 -9.25 -0.54 -2.89
CA GLY A 119 -8.99 0.73 -3.55
C GLY A 119 -8.78 0.60 -5.07
N THR A 120 -8.29 1.68 -5.67
CA THR A 120 -7.97 1.72 -7.11
C THR A 120 -6.45 1.72 -7.34
N GLY A 121 -6.01 1.33 -8.52
CA GLY A 121 -4.59 1.30 -8.87
C GLY A 121 -3.96 -0.08 -8.79
N SER A 122 -2.70 -0.14 -8.36
CA SER A 122 -1.93 -1.38 -8.23
C SER A 122 -2.48 -2.33 -7.14
N GLY A 123 -3.22 -1.80 -6.16
CA GLY A 123 -3.92 -2.56 -5.12
C GLY A 123 -5.39 -2.85 -5.43
N SER A 124 -5.85 -2.74 -6.69
CA SER A 124 -7.25 -2.96 -7.04
C SER A 124 -7.64 -4.44 -6.98
N VAL A 125 -8.91 -4.69 -6.62
CA VAL A 125 -9.50 -6.03 -6.49
C VAL A 125 -10.28 -6.41 -7.75
N ASP A 126 -10.15 -7.66 -8.22
CA ASP A 126 -11.03 -8.23 -9.23
C ASP A 126 -12.37 -8.64 -8.60
N THR A 127 -13.40 -7.83 -8.85
CA THR A 127 -14.75 -8.05 -8.30
C THR A 127 -15.63 -8.96 -9.16
N SER A 128 -15.11 -9.52 -10.26
CA SER A 128 -15.92 -10.30 -11.21
C SER A 128 -16.55 -11.55 -10.62
N LYS A 129 -15.95 -12.11 -9.56
CA LYS A 129 -16.45 -13.27 -8.82
C LYS A 129 -17.00 -12.89 -7.43
N ALA A 130 -16.96 -11.63 -7.03
CA ALA A 130 -17.38 -11.20 -5.70
C ALA A 130 -18.89 -11.36 -5.49
N PRO A 131 -19.35 -11.94 -4.37
CA PRO A 131 -20.75 -11.94 -3.99
C PRO A 131 -21.23 -10.52 -3.69
N ASN A 132 -22.49 -10.23 -3.97
CA ASN A 132 -23.07 -8.96 -3.55
C ASN A 132 -23.68 -9.07 -2.14
N PHE A 133 -23.87 -7.93 -1.47
CA PHE A 133 -24.32 -7.89 -0.09
C PHE A 133 -25.70 -8.54 0.13
N LYS A 134 -26.64 -8.36 -0.82
CA LYS A 134 -27.97 -9.00 -0.74
C LYS A 134 -27.83 -10.53 -0.73
N GLN A 135 -27.02 -11.09 -1.61
CA GLN A 135 -26.80 -12.54 -1.67
C GLN A 135 -26.17 -13.06 -0.38
N ALA A 136 -25.13 -12.38 0.14
CA ALA A 136 -24.47 -12.77 1.39
C ALA A 136 -25.46 -12.82 2.58
N LEU A 137 -26.35 -11.85 2.69
CA LEU A 137 -27.39 -11.82 3.73
C LEU A 137 -28.44 -12.92 3.53
N GLU A 138 -28.90 -13.16 2.29
CA GLU A 138 -29.86 -14.20 1.96
C GLU A 138 -29.30 -15.59 2.25
N ASP A 139 -28.02 -15.82 2.04
CA ASP A 139 -27.31 -17.07 2.39
C ASP A 139 -27.30 -17.31 3.90
N GLN A 140 -27.34 -16.26 4.73
CA GLN A 140 -27.53 -16.30 6.17
C GLN A 140 -29.00 -16.38 6.61
N GLY A 141 -29.93 -16.52 5.66
CA GLY A 141 -31.36 -16.62 5.93
C GLY A 141 -32.05 -15.29 6.26
N ILE A 142 -31.37 -14.15 6.07
CA ILE A 142 -31.96 -12.81 6.22
C ILE A 142 -32.66 -12.43 4.92
N GLN A 143 -33.89 -11.90 5.03
CA GLN A 143 -34.72 -11.53 3.88
C GLN A 143 -34.47 -10.05 3.54
N VAL A 144 -33.99 -9.79 2.32
CA VAL A 144 -33.70 -8.43 1.86
C VAL A 144 -34.86 -7.87 1.02
N ASN A 145 -35.17 -6.58 1.21
CA ASN A 145 -36.18 -5.83 0.45
C ASN A 145 -35.75 -5.71 -1.03
N SER A 146 -36.21 -6.63 -1.86
CA SER A 146 -35.85 -6.66 -3.29
C SER A 146 -36.35 -5.43 -4.06
N THR A 147 -37.47 -4.79 -3.62
CA THR A 147 -37.98 -3.59 -4.29
C THR A 147 -37.02 -2.41 -4.15
N LEU A 148 -36.44 -2.23 -2.97
CA LEU A 148 -35.45 -1.18 -2.71
C LEU A 148 -34.09 -1.54 -3.37
N TRP A 149 -33.67 -2.80 -3.25
CA TRP A 149 -32.44 -3.30 -3.88
C TRP A 149 -32.45 -3.08 -5.40
N ASP A 150 -33.54 -3.50 -6.07
CA ASP A 150 -33.70 -3.36 -7.53
C ASP A 150 -33.73 -1.89 -7.95
N LEU A 151 -34.25 -0.99 -7.08
CA LEU A 151 -34.23 0.45 -7.32
C LEU A 151 -32.79 0.98 -7.33
N TYR A 152 -32.01 0.73 -6.25
CA TYR A 152 -30.61 1.17 -6.15
C TYR A 152 -29.73 0.54 -7.26
N SER A 153 -29.97 -0.74 -7.60
CA SER A 153 -29.22 -1.46 -8.65
C SER A 153 -29.67 -1.10 -10.08
N SER A 154 -30.67 -0.23 -10.25
CA SER A 154 -31.15 0.14 -11.59
C SER A 154 -30.12 0.97 -12.37
N ASP A 155 -30.12 0.82 -13.70
CA ASP A 155 -29.19 1.57 -14.58
C ASP A 155 -29.25 3.10 -14.37
N ASP A 156 -30.45 3.66 -14.04
CA ASP A 156 -30.64 5.08 -13.78
C ASP A 156 -29.97 5.50 -12.47
N MET A 157 -30.14 4.72 -11.40
CA MET A 157 -29.53 5.00 -10.10
C MET A 157 -28.00 4.82 -10.17
N MET A 158 -27.53 3.69 -10.67
CA MET A 158 -26.10 3.41 -10.81
C MET A 158 -25.37 4.45 -11.68
N LYS A 159 -26.01 4.95 -12.71
CA LYS A 159 -25.42 5.98 -13.58
C LYS A 159 -25.36 7.36 -12.95
N ASN A 160 -26.35 7.76 -12.16
CA ASN A 160 -26.50 9.13 -11.68
C ASN A 160 -26.12 9.32 -10.23
N TYR A 161 -26.12 8.26 -9.43
CA TYR A 161 -25.96 8.29 -7.97
C TYR A 161 -24.97 7.24 -7.44
N SER A 162 -24.05 6.75 -8.27
CA SER A 162 -22.95 5.94 -7.79
C SER A 162 -21.74 6.81 -7.44
N ARG A 163 -20.92 6.29 -6.55
CA ARG A 163 -19.65 6.90 -6.15
C ARG A 163 -18.79 7.24 -7.38
N ILE A 164 -18.12 8.38 -7.32
CA ILE A 164 -17.13 8.79 -8.31
C ILE A 164 -15.77 8.67 -7.66
N THR A 165 -14.92 7.86 -8.28
CA THR A 165 -13.52 7.68 -7.89
C THR A 165 -12.63 8.17 -9.02
N PRO A 166 -11.43 8.70 -8.71
CA PRO A 166 -10.43 8.98 -9.74
C PRO A 166 -10.11 7.74 -10.54
N ALA A 167 -9.92 7.89 -11.84
CA ALA A 167 -9.33 6.82 -12.64
C ALA A 167 -7.87 6.60 -12.19
N ALA A 168 -7.53 5.36 -11.87
CA ALA A 168 -6.21 5.01 -11.40
C ALA A 168 -5.10 5.48 -12.35
N ILE A 169 -4.01 5.94 -11.76
CA ILE A 169 -2.69 6.14 -12.36
C ILE A 169 -2.68 7.01 -13.60
N SER A 170 -2.65 8.32 -13.37
CA SER A 170 -2.20 9.28 -14.36
C SER A 170 -1.25 10.26 -13.67
N ASP A 171 -0.11 10.53 -14.28
CA ASP A 171 0.86 11.53 -13.80
C ASP A 171 0.28 12.96 -13.78
N THR A 172 -0.94 13.13 -14.25
CA THR A 172 -1.68 14.40 -14.33
C THR A 172 -2.97 14.39 -13.51
N LEU A 173 -3.13 13.46 -12.59
CA LEU A 173 -4.36 13.24 -11.83
C LEU A 173 -4.83 14.44 -11.03
N GLU A 174 -3.91 15.19 -10.42
CA GLU A 174 -4.23 16.37 -9.60
C GLU A 174 -5.08 17.42 -10.35
N ALA A 175 -4.96 17.50 -11.67
CA ALA A 175 -5.69 18.48 -12.48
C ALA A 175 -7.12 18.04 -12.89
N ASN A 176 -7.43 16.73 -12.88
CA ASN A 176 -8.67 16.18 -13.44
C ASN A 176 -9.40 15.19 -12.53
N THR A 177 -8.92 15.01 -11.32
CA THR A 177 -9.46 14.03 -10.37
C THR A 177 -10.65 14.62 -9.62
N GLN A 178 -11.77 13.91 -9.61
CA GLN A 178 -12.95 14.27 -8.83
C GLN A 178 -13.40 13.07 -8.01
N TYR A 179 -13.46 13.26 -6.70
CA TYR A 179 -14.17 12.37 -5.80
C TYR A 179 -15.62 12.84 -5.64
N ALA A 180 -16.56 11.93 -5.50
CA ALA A 180 -17.92 12.25 -5.05
C ALA A 180 -18.54 11.06 -4.33
N VAL A 181 -19.18 11.34 -3.21
CA VAL A 181 -20.05 10.38 -2.52
C VAL A 181 -21.26 10.10 -3.42
N ASN A 182 -21.90 11.15 -3.93
CA ASN A 182 -22.97 11.10 -4.91
C ASN A 182 -24.17 10.25 -4.48
N GLU A 183 -24.51 10.26 -3.17
CA GLU A 183 -25.68 9.56 -2.64
C GLU A 183 -26.97 10.10 -3.26
N ALA A 184 -27.96 9.22 -3.42
CA ALA A 184 -29.24 9.55 -3.98
C ALA A 184 -30.09 10.38 -2.98
N PRO A 185 -30.67 11.54 -3.37
CA PRO A 185 -31.60 12.26 -2.52
C PRO A 185 -32.82 11.40 -2.20
N TRP A 186 -33.36 11.54 -0.98
CA TRP A 186 -34.48 10.75 -0.49
C TRP A 186 -35.68 10.66 -1.46
N SER A 187 -35.98 11.75 -2.17
CA SER A 187 -37.08 11.81 -3.15
C SER A 187 -37.01 10.75 -4.25
N LYS A 188 -35.83 10.18 -4.52
CA LYS A 188 -35.65 9.09 -5.48
C LYS A 188 -36.07 7.73 -4.96
N LEU A 189 -36.21 7.56 -3.65
CA LEU A 189 -36.60 6.33 -3.00
C LEU A 189 -38.12 6.16 -2.88
N SER A 190 -38.91 7.17 -3.21
CA SER A 190 -40.36 7.22 -3.01
C SER A 190 -41.14 6.05 -3.66
N SER A 191 -40.62 5.48 -4.77
CA SER A 191 -41.25 4.33 -5.41
C SER A 191 -41.13 3.03 -4.59
N ALA A 192 -40.15 2.93 -3.68
CA ALA A 192 -39.92 1.77 -2.82
C ALA A 192 -40.54 1.90 -1.43
N GLU A 193 -40.99 3.10 -1.00
CA GLU A 193 -41.49 3.37 0.36
C GLU A 193 -42.60 2.40 0.80
N SER A 194 -43.49 1.99 -0.11
CA SER A 194 -44.59 1.07 0.21
C SER A 194 -44.12 -0.32 0.65
N SER A 195 -42.87 -0.68 0.37
CA SER A 195 -42.27 -1.98 0.75
C SER A 195 -41.60 -1.95 2.13
N PHE A 196 -41.29 -0.79 2.68
CA PHE A 196 -40.48 -0.64 3.91
C PHE A 196 -41.11 -1.33 5.12
N ALA A 197 -42.39 -1.21 5.31
CA ALA A 197 -43.08 -1.82 6.45
C ALA A 197 -43.03 -3.36 6.45
N ASP A 198 -42.98 -3.98 5.28
CA ASP A 198 -42.87 -5.45 5.12
C ASP A 198 -41.45 -5.96 5.41
N TYR A 199 -40.44 -5.06 5.36
CA TYR A 199 -39.01 -5.31 5.60
C TYR A 199 -38.43 -4.37 6.68
N GLY A 200 -39.24 -4.15 7.74
CA GLY A 200 -38.98 -3.16 8.77
C GLY A 200 -38.23 -3.65 10.00
N ASP A 201 -37.70 -4.87 10.03
CA ASP A 201 -36.94 -5.35 11.19
C ASP A 201 -35.65 -4.53 11.40
N ALA A 202 -35.00 -4.12 10.32
CA ALA A 202 -33.92 -3.13 10.35
C ALA A 202 -33.82 -2.33 9.04
N ALA A 203 -33.42 -1.06 9.14
CA ALA A 203 -32.83 -0.31 8.06
C ALA A 203 -31.31 -0.41 8.21
N ILE A 204 -30.63 -0.98 7.21
CA ILE A 204 -29.17 -1.10 7.18
C ILE A 204 -28.67 -0.09 6.16
N VAL A 205 -27.82 0.86 6.60
CA VAL A 205 -27.23 1.92 5.76
C VAL A 205 -25.76 1.62 5.56
N VAL A 206 -25.29 1.68 4.32
CA VAL A 206 -23.88 1.50 4.00
C VAL A 206 -23.29 2.83 3.52
N PHE A 207 -22.41 3.40 4.32
CA PHE A 207 -21.59 4.54 3.92
C PHE A 207 -20.26 4.05 3.39
N SER A 208 -19.94 4.36 2.14
CA SER A 208 -18.69 3.94 1.53
C SER A 208 -17.87 5.12 1.03
N ARG A 209 -16.57 5.01 1.21
CA ARG A 209 -15.57 5.95 0.67
C ARG A 209 -14.48 5.15 -0.03
N SER A 210 -13.99 5.67 -1.14
CA SER A 210 -12.88 5.04 -1.86
C SER A 210 -11.61 5.84 -1.68
N GLY A 211 -10.51 5.14 -1.42
CA GLY A 211 -9.17 5.60 -1.70
C GLY A 211 -8.67 5.08 -3.05
N GLY A 212 -7.49 5.50 -3.46
CA GLY A 212 -6.87 5.01 -4.69
C GLY A 212 -5.50 5.60 -4.95
N GLU A 213 -4.72 4.85 -5.70
CA GLU A 213 -3.38 5.26 -6.09
C GLU A 213 -3.42 6.49 -7.00
N GLY A 214 -2.57 7.47 -6.70
CA GLY A 214 -2.33 8.66 -7.52
C GLY A 214 -3.12 9.90 -7.09
N ALA A 215 -3.98 9.83 -6.05
CA ALA A 215 -4.70 10.99 -5.54
C ALA A 215 -5.07 10.86 -4.07
N ASP A 216 -4.76 11.89 -3.28
CA ASP A 216 -5.24 12.03 -1.92
C ASP A 216 -6.69 12.53 -1.90
N LEU A 217 -7.40 12.23 -0.81
CA LEU A 217 -8.79 12.61 -0.62
C LEU A 217 -8.91 14.11 -0.29
N PRO A 218 -9.92 14.82 -0.77
CA PRO A 218 -10.12 16.23 -0.46
C PRO A 218 -10.70 16.44 0.93
N SER A 219 -10.07 17.34 1.71
CA SER A 219 -10.56 17.74 3.04
C SER A 219 -11.43 19.01 3.03
N GLY A 220 -11.52 19.71 1.90
CA GLY A 220 -12.23 20.99 1.80
C GLY A 220 -11.51 22.18 2.45
N GLU A 221 -10.42 21.93 3.18
CA GLU A 221 -9.65 22.93 3.92
C GLU A 221 -8.18 22.93 3.48
N ASN A 222 -7.39 23.87 4.00
CA ASN A 222 -5.94 23.95 3.82
C ASN A 222 -5.43 23.89 2.37
N GLY A 223 -6.19 24.42 1.41
CA GLY A 223 -5.77 24.51 0.03
C GLY A 223 -6.17 23.32 -0.83
N THR A 224 -6.97 22.38 -0.31
CA THR A 224 -7.64 21.41 -1.18
C THR A 224 -8.54 22.14 -2.16
N ASN A 225 -8.56 21.62 -3.37
CA ASN A 225 -9.36 22.21 -4.43
C ASN A 225 -10.79 21.64 -4.36
N ASP A 226 -11.77 22.46 -3.90
CA ASP A 226 -13.18 22.07 -3.86
C ASP A 226 -13.71 21.56 -5.20
N SER A 227 -13.04 21.89 -6.31
CA SER A 227 -13.38 21.34 -7.61
C SER A 227 -13.15 19.84 -7.74
N TRP A 228 -12.44 19.21 -6.81
CA TRP A 228 -12.23 17.76 -6.76
C TRP A 228 -13.47 17.03 -6.27
N ILE A 229 -14.40 17.71 -5.61
CA ILE A 229 -15.64 17.11 -5.16
C ILE A 229 -16.78 17.55 -6.09
N LYS A 230 -17.45 16.58 -6.68
CA LYS A 230 -18.57 16.81 -7.56
C LYS A 230 -19.89 16.51 -6.85
N GLY A 231 -20.82 17.47 -6.87
CA GLY A 231 -22.18 17.28 -6.39
C GLY A 231 -22.34 17.33 -4.89
N GLN A 232 -21.31 17.63 -4.13
CA GLN A 232 -21.36 17.83 -2.70
C GLN A 232 -21.52 19.32 -2.39
N GLU A 233 -22.59 19.70 -1.72
CA GLU A 233 -22.76 21.05 -1.19
C GLU A 233 -22.20 21.06 0.24
N GLY A 234 -21.24 21.95 0.51
CA GLY A 234 -20.62 22.09 1.82
C GLY A 234 -19.20 22.58 1.72
N ASP A 235 -18.41 22.25 2.72
CA ASP A 235 -17.01 22.63 2.86
C ASP A 235 -16.03 21.84 1.98
N GLY A 236 -16.54 20.86 1.23
CA GLY A 236 -15.71 20.03 0.33
C GLY A 236 -15.04 18.82 1.02
N ASN A 237 -15.37 18.52 2.27
CA ASN A 237 -14.78 17.39 3.00
C ASN A 237 -15.41 16.05 2.57
N TYR A 238 -14.62 15.20 1.89
CA TYR A 238 -15.08 13.90 1.39
C TYR A 238 -15.34 12.87 2.49
N LEU A 239 -14.66 12.98 3.64
CA LEU A 239 -14.79 12.06 4.76
C LEU A 239 -15.88 12.43 5.75
N ALA A 240 -16.51 13.60 5.62
CA ALA A 240 -17.73 13.94 6.34
C ALA A 240 -18.97 13.35 5.64
N LEU A 241 -20.07 13.20 6.36
CA LEU A 241 -21.34 12.82 5.72
C LEU A 241 -21.85 13.93 4.79
N SER A 242 -22.25 13.58 3.57
CA SER A 242 -22.87 14.48 2.60
C SER A 242 -24.26 14.94 3.07
N ALA A 243 -24.79 15.96 2.42
CA ALA A 243 -26.14 16.45 2.70
C ALA A 243 -27.21 15.37 2.45
N GLU A 244 -27.04 14.57 1.38
CA GLU A 244 -27.94 13.48 1.02
C GLU A 244 -27.85 12.32 2.02
N GLU A 245 -26.67 11.98 2.53
CA GLU A 245 -26.49 10.97 3.57
C GLU A 245 -27.15 11.42 4.90
N LYS A 246 -27.01 12.71 5.27
CA LYS A 246 -27.69 13.29 6.41
C LYS A 246 -29.21 13.30 6.21
N GLU A 247 -29.71 13.67 5.01
CA GLU A 247 -31.14 13.59 4.65
C GLU A 247 -31.65 12.15 4.77
N LEU A 248 -30.89 11.16 4.32
CA LEU A 248 -31.21 9.74 4.42
C LEU A 248 -31.43 9.34 5.89
N LEU A 249 -30.46 9.63 6.77
CA LEU A 249 -30.55 9.31 8.20
C LEU A 249 -31.73 9.99 8.87
N GLN A 250 -32.02 11.27 8.59
CA GLN A 250 -33.17 12.03 9.15
C GLN A 250 -34.51 11.38 8.77
N ASN A 251 -34.63 10.94 7.51
CA ASN A 251 -35.84 10.26 7.04
C ASN A 251 -35.99 8.87 7.69
N LEU A 252 -34.91 8.11 7.82
CA LEU A 252 -34.92 6.82 8.51
C LEU A 252 -35.25 6.94 9.98
N LYS A 253 -34.74 7.97 10.67
CA LYS A 253 -35.13 8.30 12.05
C LYS A 253 -36.64 8.56 12.15
N THR A 254 -37.21 9.34 11.22
CA THR A 254 -38.64 9.60 11.15
C THR A 254 -39.45 8.31 10.96
N LEU A 255 -39.00 7.41 10.08
CA LEU A 255 -39.61 6.10 9.83
C LEU A 255 -39.46 5.15 11.03
N LYS A 256 -38.39 5.22 11.76
CA LYS A 256 -38.19 4.49 13.00
C LYS A 256 -39.13 5.01 14.10
N ASP A 257 -39.24 6.31 14.27
CA ASP A 257 -40.10 6.93 15.27
C ASP A 257 -41.60 6.63 15.06
N ASN A 258 -42.02 6.46 13.81
CA ASN A 258 -43.39 6.06 13.48
C ASN A 258 -43.62 4.54 13.45
N GLY A 259 -42.58 3.73 13.73
CA GLY A 259 -42.62 2.28 13.85
C GLY A 259 -42.52 1.51 12.53
N THR A 260 -42.17 2.16 11.42
CA THR A 260 -41.90 1.47 10.14
C THR A 260 -40.64 0.61 10.22
N PHE A 261 -39.57 1.13 10.79
CA PHE A 261 -38.37 0.39 11.12
C PHE A 261 -38.21 0.22 12.63
N LYS A 262 -37.67 -0.93 13.07
CA LYS A 262 -37.41 -1.20 14.49
C LYS A 262 -36.05 -0.66 14.93
N LYS A 263 -35.09 -0.66 14.03
CA LYS A 263 -33.70 -0.24 14.29
C LYS A 263 -33.02 0.31 13.03
N ILE A 264 -32.02 1.14 13.24
CA ILE A 264 -31.11 1.66 12.20
C ILE A 264 -29.71 1.14 12.51
N ILE A 265 -29.11 0.47 11.53
CA ILE A 265 -27.74 -0.09 11.59
C ILE A 265 -26.92 0.61 10.51
N VAL A 266 -25.74 1.10 10.85
CA VAL A 266 -24.80 1.73 9.91
C VAL A 266 -23.60 0.82 9.73
N LEU A 267 -23.22 0.55 8.48
CA LEU A 267 -21.97 -0.08 8.10
C LEU A 267 -21.06 0.97 7.44
N ILE A 268 -19.81 1.02 7.89
CA ILE A 268 -18.80 1.95 7.39
C ILE A 268 -17.83 1.16 6.54
N ASN A 269 -17.99 1.23 5.22
CA ASN A 269 -17.22 0.52 4.22
C ASN A 269 -16.17 1.48 3.63
N SER A 270 -15.10 1.66 4.37
CA SER A 270 -14.01 2.58 4.04
C SER A 270 -12.77 2.28 4.85
N SER A 271 -11.63 2.18 4.19
CA SER A 271 -10.31 2.15 4.82
C SER A 271 -9.81 3.54 5.24
N ASN A 272 -10.41 4.59 4.71
CA ASN A 272 -10.15 5.95 5.15
C ASN A 272 -11.10 6.31 6.30
N ALA A 273 -10.57 6.76 7.42
CA ALA A 273 -11.36 7.06 8.62
C ALA A 273 -12.30 8.25 8.36
N ILE A 274 -13.62 7.97 8.25
CA ILE A 274 -14.66 9.00 8.13
C ILE A 274 -14.88 9.69 9.47
N GLU A 275 -15.34 10.94 9.43
CA GLU A 275 -15.71 11.68 10.64
C GLU A 275 -16.96 11.09 11.29
N MET A 276 -16.91 10.87 12.60
CA MET A 276 -17.93 10.15 13.38
C MET A 276 -18.88 11.07 14.15
N ASP A 277 -18.96 12.36 13.80
CA ASP A 277 -19.83 13.32 14.45
C ASP A 277 -21.30 12.87 14.45
N PHE A 278 -21.75 12.22 13.39
CA PHE A 278 -23.12 11.74 13.19
C PHE A 278 -23.55 10.64 14.20
N LEU A 279 -22.63 10.01 14.90
CA LEU A 279 -22.93 9.03 15.97
C LEU A 279 -23.13 9.71 17.34
N ASN A 280 -22.78 10.99 17.48
CA ASN A 280 -22.86 11.73 18.74
C ASN A 280 -23.75 12.99 18.62
N PRO A 281 -25.01 12.95 19.10
CA PRO A 281 -25.93 14.08 19.03
C PRO A 281 -25.44 15.35 19.74
N GLU A 282 -24.55 15.22 20.75
CA GLU A 282 -24.01 16.37 21.47
C GLU A 282 -22.99 17.13 20.63
N ILE A 283 -22.35 16.45 19.67
CA ILE A 283 -21.34 17.02 18.76
C ILE A 283 -22.03 17.58 17.49
N CYS A 284 -22.77 16.73 16.76
CA CYS A 284 -23.38 17.14 15.49
C CYS A 284 -24.68 17.95 15.68
N GLY A 285 -25.27 17.98 16.90
CA GLY A 285 -26.48 18.70 17.21
C GLY A 285 -27.79 18.06 16.73
N GLU A 286 -27.72 16.84 16.17
CA GLU A 286 -28.85 16.07 15.64
C GLU A 286 -28.78 14.59 16.08
N ASP A 287 -29.95 14.05 16.54
CA ASP A 287 -30.09 12.63 16.84
C ASP A 287 -30.63 11.88 15.63
N TYR A 288 -29.79 11.10 14.97
CA TYR A 288 -30.17 10.25 13.83
C TYR A 288 -30.78 8.89 14.23
N GLY A 289 -30.87 8.60 15.53
CA GLY A 289 -31.49 7.37 16.04
C GLY A 289 -30.77 6.07 15.66
N ILE A 290 -29.47 6.11 15.43
CA ILE A 290 -28.66 4.95 15.05
C ILE A 290 -28.51 4.03 16.26
N ASP A 291 -28.91 2.77 16.13
CA ASP A 291 -28.84 1.76 17.20
C ASP A 291 -27.53 0.98 17.18
N SER A 292 -26.95 0.75 16.00
CA SER A 292 -25.68 0.04 15.86
C SER A 292 -24.85 0.60 14.72
N ALA A 293 -23.54 0.58 14.88
CA ALA A 293 -22.58 0.95 13.87
C ALA A 293 -21.39 -0.05 13.87
N MET A 294 -20.93 -0.45 12.68
CA MET A 294 -19.83 -1.36 12.48
C MET A 294 -18.92 -0.84 11.36
N TRP A 295 -17.64 -0.79 11.62
CA TRP A 295 -16.63 -0.56 10.58
C TRP A 295 -16.27 -1.89 9.93
N ILE A 296 -16.21 -1.90 8.58
CA ILE A 296 -15.95 -3.08 7.77
C ILE A 296 -14.85 -2.85 6.72
N GLY A 297 -14.09 -1.76 6.80
CA GLY A 297 -13.01 -1.43 5.86
C GLY A 297 -13.37 -1.66 4.40
N ASP A 298 -12.41 -2.16 3.61
CA ASP A 298 -12.63 -2.64 2.25
C ASP A 298 -12.62 -4.18 2.26
N VAL A 299 -13.76 -4.77 1.90
CA VAL A 299 -14.10 -6.16 2.28
C VAL A 299 -13.38 -7.27 1.48
N GLY A 300 -12.51 -6.92 0.51
CA GLY A 300 -11.90 -7.93 -0.36
C GLY A 300 -12.93 -8.69 -1.21
N GLN A 301 -12.48 -9.74 -1.90
CA GLN A 301 -13.32 -10.41 -2.89
C GLN A 301 -14.51 -11.14 -2.27
N THR A 302 -14.37 -11.76 -1.08
CA THR A 302 -15.42 -12.58 -0.46
C THR A 302 -15.75 -12.18 0.98
N GLY A 303 -15.09 -11.18 1.55
CA GLY A 303 -15.27 -10.78 2.94
C GLY A 303 -16.68 -10.31 3.31
N ILE A 304 -17.47 -9.83 2.32
CA ILE A 304 -18.88 -9.48 2.58
C ILE A 304 -19.69 -10.66 3.15
N ASN A 305 -19.26 -11.91 2.94
CA ASN A 305 -19.85 -13.08 3.59
C ASN A 305 -19.56 -13.06 5.10
N GLY A 306 -18.35 -12.64 5.52
CA GLY A 306 -17.98 -12.45 6.92
C GLY A 306 -18.84 -11.38 7.59
N VAL A 307 -19.06 -10.24 6.92
CA VAL A 307 -19.99 -9.19 7.39
C VAL A 307 -21.40 -9.76 7.59
N ALA A 308 -21.90 -10.56 6.64
CA ALA A 308 -23.21 -11.18 6.75
C ALA A 308 -23.29 -12.17 7.92
N GLN A 309 -22.24 -12.94 8.21
CA GLN A 309 -22.12 -13.83 9.37
C GLN A 309 -22.16 -13.05 10.70
N LEU A 310 -21.47 -11.91 10.77
CA LEU A 310 -21.51 -11.00 11.92
C LEU A 310 -22.93 -10.49 12.15
N LEU A 311 -23.58 -9.94 11.11
CA LEU A 311 -24.93 -9.41 11.21
C LEU A 311 -25.97 -10.47 11.60
N ALA A 312 -25.77 -11.73 11.19
CA ALA A 312 -26.61 -12.87 11.56
C ALA A 312 -26.31 -13.44 12.94
N GLY A 313 -25.18 -13.09 13.56
CA GLY A 313 -24.71 -13.63 14.83
C GLY A 313 -24.16 -15.05 14.76
N GLU A 314 -23.75 -15.51 13.58
CA GLU A 314 -23.02 -16.73 13.39
C GLU A 314 -21.60 -16.61 13.94
N VAL A 315 -21.00 -15.43 13.74
CA VAL A 315 -19.72 -15.02 14.31
C VAL A 315 -19.94 -13.82 15.22
N THR A 316 -19.20 -13.76 16.32
CA THR A 316 -19.20 -12.64 17.27
C THR A 316 -18.07 -11.67 16.90
N PRO A 317 -18.33 -10.33 16.78
CA PRO A 317 -17.29 -9.34 16.48
C PRO A 317 -16.13 -9.43 17.46
N SER A 318 -14.92 -9.29 16.94
CA SER A 318 -13.67 -9.28 17.72
C SER A 318 -12.58 -8.40 17.10
N GLY A 319 -12.87 -7.69 16.01
CA GLY A 319 -11.97 -6.73 15.39
C GLY A 319 -11.76 -5.50 16.26
N SER A 320 -10.58 -4.90 16.14
CA SER A 320 -10.20 -3.69 16.87
C SER A 320 -9.63 -2.66 15.89
N LEU A 321 -10.06 -1.39 16.01
CA LEU A 321 -9.63 -0.32 15.11
C LEU A 321 -8.10 -0.14 15.14
N VAL A 322 -7.53 0.10 13.99
CA VAL A 322 -6.09 0.34 13.80
C VAL A 322 -5.75 1.82 13.58
N ASP A 323 -6.77 2.67 13.69
CA ASP A 323 -6.70 4.13 13.69
C ASP A 323 -7.65 4.69 14.75
N SER A 324 -7.34 5.89 15.26
CA SER A 324 -8.32 6.66 16.03
C SER A 324 -9.33 7.31 15.10
N TYR A 325 -10.60 7.17 15.37
CA TYR A 325 -11.68 7.85 14.64
C TYR A 325 -12.07 9.12 15.35
N LEU A 326 -12.14 10.21 14.62
CA LEU A 326 -12.36 11.55 15.16
C LEU A 326 -13.77 12.07 14.84
N TYR A 327 -14.20 13.08 15.60
CA TYR A 327 -15.38 13.87 15.24
C TYR A 327 -15.08 14.87 14.13
N ASP A 328 -13.83 15.34 14.03
CA ASP A 328 -13.31 16.27 13.03
C ASP A 328 -11.85 15.90 12.75
N ASN A 329 -11.59 15.43 11.54
CA ASN A 329 -10.26 14.97 11.13
C ASN A 329 -9.20 16.09 11.10
N MET A 330 -9.61 17.37 11.12
CA MET A 330 -8.69 18.52 11.24
C MET A 330 -8.03 18.62 12.62
N ALA A 331 -8.49 17.85 13.62
CA ALA A 331 -7.82 17.74 14.92
C ALA A 331 -6.48 16.97 14.84
N ASN A 332 -6.21 16.24 13.75
CA ASN A 332 -4.93 15.58 13.53
C ASN A 332 -3.82 16.62 13.25
N PRO A 333 -2.71 16.63 14.04
CA PRO A 333 -1.64 17.62 13.87
C PRO A 333 -0.94 17.55 12.50
N ALA A 334 -0.99 16.39 11.80
CA ALA A 334 -0.40 16.24 10.48
C ALA A 334 -1.14 17.01 9.38
N MET A 335 -2.43 17.32 9.56
CA MET A 335 -3.30 17.90 8.52
C MET A 335 -2.79 19.21 7.94
N TYR A 336 -2.18 20.08 8.75
CA TYR A 336 -1.67 21.38 8.29
C TYR A 336 -0.50 21.26 7.30
N ASN A 337 0.22 20.12 7.31
CA ASN A 337 1.37 19.86 6.44
C ASN A 337 1.19 18.58 5.60
N PHE A 338 -0.02 18.05 5.50
CA PHE A 338 -0.30 16.84 4.74
C PHE A 338 -0.20 17.09 3.23
N TYR A 339 -0.96 18.05 2.72
CA TYR A 339 -0.89 18.41 1.31
C TYR A 339 0.41 19.15 0.98
N THR A 340 0.98 18.82 -0.17
CA THR A 340 2.28 19.35 -0.59
C THR A 340 2.26 20.87 -0.81
N GLN A 341 3.35 21.52 -0.44
CA GLN A 341 3.58 22.94 -0.62
C GLN A 341 4.68 23.18 -1.67
N ALA A 342 4.57 24.26 -2.43
CA ALA A 342 5.68 24.70 -3.28
C ALA A 342 6.65 25.57 -2.48
N TYR A 343 7.96 25.42 -2.70
CA TYR A 343 8.91 26.44 -2.22
C TYR A 343 8.55 27.79 -2.81
N PRO A 344 8.31 28.86 -2.03
CA PRO A 344 7.84 30.15 -2.56
C PRO A 344 8.77 30.76 -3.59
N ASN A 345 10.04 30.41 -3.54
CA ASN A 345 11.10 30.88 -4.44
C ASN A 345 11.62 29.80 -5.41
N ALA A 346 10.87 28.75 -5.64
CA ALA A 346 11.25 27.64 -6.55
C ALA A 346 11.68 28.15 -7.94
N ALA A 347 10.99 29.17 -8.45
CA ALA A 347 11.27 29.77 -9.77
C ALA A 347 12.65 30.44 -9.85
N ASP A 348 13.21 30.92 -8.74
CA ASP A 348 14.54 31.56 -8.71
C ASP A 348 15.65 30.54 -9.00
N TYR A 349 15.38 29.27 -8.77
CA TYR A 349 16.29 28.14 -8.97
C TYR A 349 15.88 27.24 -10.13
N ASN A 350 14.82 27.59 -10.88
CA ASN A 350 14.23 26.80 -11.96
C ASN A 350 13.76 25.40 -11.52
N LEU A 351 13.29 25.25 -10.30
CA LEU A 351 12.75 24.01 -9.79
C LEU A 351 11.35 23.77 -10.35
N LEU A 352 11.08 22.52 -10.77
CA LEU A 352 9.78 22.09 -11.29
C LEU A 352 8.79 21.92 -10.13
N THR A 353 7.60 22.51 -10.26
CA THR A 353 6.53 22.44 -9.26
C THR A 353 5.28 21.73 -9.77
N ASP A 354 5.29 21.28 -11.02
CA ASP A 354 4.20 20.53 -11.65
C ASP A 354 4.75 19.41 -12.56
N GLY A 355 3.89 18.47 -12.91
CA GLY A 355 4.22 17.33 -13.76
C GLY A 355 4.75 16.13 -13.01
N SER A 356 5.29 15.13 -13.75
CA SER A 356 5.70 13.84 -13.22
C SER A 356 7.07 13.84 -12.53
N ASP A 357 7.88 14.89 -12.66
CA ASP A 357 9.22 14.99 -12.10
C ASP A 357 9.34 16.30 -11.32
N VAL A 358 8.67 16.39 -10.16
CA VAL A 358 8.71 17.61 -9.34
C VAL A 358 10.03 17.76 -8.57
N GLN A 359 10.48 18.96 -8.35
CA GLN A 359 11.65 19.29 -7.54
C GLN A 359 11.34 20.35 -6.48
N GLY A 360 10.39 21.24 -6.80
CA GLY A 360 10.06 22.42 -6.02
C GLY A 360 8.87 22.23 -5.07
N MET A 361 8.39 21.00 -4.86
CA MET A 361 7.31 20.65 -3.94
C MET A 361 7.87 19.95 -2.70
N TYR A 362 7.26 20.21 -1.54
CA TYR A 362 7.67 19.57 -0.28
C TYR A 362 6.48 19.28 0.65
N SER A 363 6.70 18.37 1.58
CA SER A 363 5.86 18.09 2.76
C SER A 363 6.75 18.05 4.01
N VAL A 364 6.21 18.43 5.17
CA VAL A 364 6.91 18.40 6.47
C VAL A 364 6.11 17.54 7.43
N TYR A 365 6.74 16.55 8.04
CA TYR A 365 6.11 15.70 9.06
C TYR A 365 6.34 16.33 10.45
N GLN A 366 5.73 17.53 10.62
CA GLN A 366 5.92 18.40 11.79
C GLN A 366 5.45 17.76 13.10
N GLU A 367 4.55 16.79 13.02
CA GLU A 367 4.01 16.03 14.14
C GLU A 367 5.07 15.16 14.84
N GLY A 368 6.17 14.83 14.17
CA GLY A 368 7.23 13.99 14.72
C GLY A 368 6.71 12.59 15.06
N ILE A 369 6.93 12.12 16.28
CA ILE A 369 6.43 10.81 16.77
C ILE A 369 4.94 10.85 17.15
N TYR A 370 4.33 12.02 17.19
CA TYR A 370 2.94 12.18 17.64
C TYR A 370 1.95 11.91 16.52
N LEU A 371 1.99 10.69 15.99
CA LEU A 371 1.06 10.17 15.02
C LEU A 371 -0.12 9.50 15.74
N ASP A 372 -1.34 9.81 15.33
CA ASP A 372 -2.60 9.25 15.80
C ASP A 372 -2.73 9.22 17.34
N TYR A 373 -3.04 8.06 17.96
CA TYR A 373 -3.24 7.92 19.40
C TYR A 373 -2.02 8.38 20.23
N ARG A 374 -0.81 8.28 19.68
CA ARG A 374 0.39 8.82 20.35
C ARG A 374 0.24 10.31 20.62
N TYR A 375 -0.46 11.06 19.75
CA TYR A 375 -0.81 12.44 20.00
C TYR A 375 -2.00 12.59 20.94
N TYR A 376 -3.14 11.96 20.60
CA TYR A 376 -4.38 12.20 21.31
C TYR A 376 -4.31 11.79 22.77
N GLU A 377 -3.74 10.64 23.05
CA GLU A 377 -3.62 10.09 24.38
C GLU A 377 -2.52 10.80 25.21
N THR A 378 -1.41 11.22 24.58
CA THR A 378 -0.35 11.94 25.29
C THR A 378 -0.82 13.33 25.71
N ARG A 379 -1.50 14.04 24.82
CA ARG A 379 -2.04 15.35 25.16
C ARG A 379 -3.16 15.25 26.19
N TYR A 380 -3.94 14.18 26.19
CA TYR A 380 -4.92 13.86 27.21
C TYR A 380 -4.26 13.64 28.58
N GLU A 381 -3.24 12.78 28.66
CA GLU A 381 -2.50 12.55 29.90
C GLU A 381 -1.98 13.87 30.48
N ASP A 382 -1.34 14.70 29.65
CA ASP A 382 -0.82 15.99 30.06
C ASP A 382 -1.92 16.97 30.52
N ALA A 383 -3.10 16.96 29.87
CA ALA A 383 -4.25 17.75 30.30
C ALA A 383 -4.79 17.29 31.66
N VAL A 384 -4.86 15.98 31.90
CA VAL A 384 -5.25 15.40 33.20
C VAL A 384 -4.25 15.78 34.28
N MET A 385 -2.96 15.64 34.03
CA MET A 385 -1.90 15.97 34.99
C MET A 385 -1.61 17.47 35.16
N GLY A 386 -2.09 18.30 34.21
CA GLY A 386 -1.80 19.74 34.20
C GLY A 386 -0.35 20.05 33.81
N THR A 387 0.22 19.24 32.92
CA THR A 387 1.58 19.36 32.39
C THR A 387 1.57 19.73 30.91
N GLY A 388 2.72 20.00 30.30
CA GLY A 388 2.88 20.16 28.86
C GLY A 388 2.17 21.35 28.23
N ASN A 389 1.55 22.27 29.00
CA ASN A 389 0.70 23.34 28.49
C ASN A 389 -0.30 22.79 27.46
N ALA A 390 -1.09 21.78 27.86
CA ALA A 390 -2.04 21.09 26.99
C ALA A 390 -3.17 22.00 26.46
N GLY A 391 -3.34 23.18 27.05
CA GLY A 391 -4.38 24.15 26.66
C GLY A 391 -5.77 23.69 27.08
N ASP A 392 -6.73 23.93 26.21
CA ASP A 392 -8.15 23.56 26.37
C ASP A 392 -8.47 22.22 25.71
N TYR A 393 -7.49 21.39 25.47
CA TYR A 393 -7.70 20.09 24.86
C TYR A 393 -8.70 19.23 25.64
N ASN A 394 -9.70 18.73 24.94
CA ASN A 394 -10.73 17.85 25.50
C ASN A 394 -10.85 16.59 24.65
N TRP A 395 -10.33 15.49 25.16
CA TRP A 395 -10.34 14.20 24.47
C TRP A 395 -11.75 13.78 24.04
N SER A 396 -12.73 13.88 24.94
CA SER A 396 -14.10 13.42 24.69
C SER A 396 -14.87 14.18 23.60
N THR A 397 -14.36 15.34 23.17
CA THR A 397 -14.92 16.11 22.04
C THR A 397 -14.01 16.07 20.80
N THR A 398 -12.90 15.35 20.86
CA THR A 398 -11.94 15.19 19.76
C THR A 398 -12.01 13.79 19.18
N VAL A 399 -11.91 12.76 20.05
CA VAL A 399 -11.85 11.35 19.65
C VAL A 399 -13.23 10.72 19.84
N ALA A 400 -13.74 10.11 18.79
CA ALA A 400 -14.98 9.35 18.83
C ALA A 400 -14.74 7.90 19.26
N PHE A 401 -13.72 7.26 18.67
CA PHE A 401 -13.26 5.92 19.02
C PHE A 401 -11.73 5.89 19.02
N PRO A 402 -11.10 5.46 20.11
CA PRO A 402 -9.65 5.40 20.19
C PRO A 402 -9.08 4.24 19.35
N PHE A 403 -7.79 4.33 19.05
CA PHE A 403 -7.02 3.20 18.53
C PHE A 403 -7.19 1.96 19.42
N GLY A 404 -7.40 0.81 18.81
CA GLY A 404 -7.61 -0.46 19.50
C GLY A 404 -9.05 -0.74 19.90
N TYR A 405 -10.00 0.20 19.71
CA TYR A 405 -11.38 0.04 20.12
C TYR A 405 -12.13 -0.99 19.26
N GLY A 406 -12.86 -1.87 19.93
CA GLY A 406 -13.81 -2.79 19.32
C GLY A 406 -14.74 -3.35 20.40
N ASP A 407 -16.06 -3.36 20.13
CA ASP A 407 -17.07 -3.95 21.00
C ASP A 407 -17.44 -5.35 20.50
N SER A 408 -18.18 -6.12 21.30
CA SER A 408 -18.53 -7.49 21.01
C SER A 408 -20.00 -7.77 21.38
N TYR A 409 -20.54 -8.92 20.93
CA TYR A 409 -21.87 -9.42 21.40
C TYR A 409 -21.79 -10.07 22.77
N THR A 410 -20.58 -10.26 23.31
CA THR A 410 -20.33 -10.80 24.64
C THR A 410 -19.44 -9.82 25.42
N THR A 411 -19.12 -10.15 26.66
CA THR A 411 -18.26 -9.34 27.53
C THR A 411 -17.09 -10.17 28.05
N PHE A 412 -15.94 -9.54 28.23
CA PHE A 412 -14.75 -10.17 28.74
C PHE A 412 -14.27 -9.47 30.02
N GLU A 413 -13.62 -10.24 30.87
CA GLU A 413 -12.96 -9.73 32.08
C GLU A 413 -11.49 -10.17 32.08
N TYR A 414 -10.60 -9.23 32.38
CA TYR A 414 -9.18 -9.45 32.53
C TYR A 414 -8.84 -9.67 34.01
N SER A 415 -8.04 -10.69 34.32
CA SER A 415 -7.60 -11.00 35.67
C SER A 415 -6.22 -11.66 35.66
N ASP A 416 -5.64 -11.84 36.86
CA ASP A 416 -4.36 -12.51 37.06
C ASP A 416 -3.20 -11.91 36.20
N PHE A 417 -3.25 -10.59 35.96
CA PHE A 417 -2.19 -9.89 35.24
C PHE A 417 -0.88 -10.00 35.98
N ASN A 418 0.15 -10.52 35.32
CA ASN A 418 1.47 -10.71 35.95
C ASN A 418 2.57 -10.50 34.93
N VAL A 419 3.62 -9.79 35.32
CA VAL A 419 4.80 -9.53 34.50
C VAL A 419 6.03 -10.13 35.17
N THR A 420 6.79 -10.91 34.45
CA THR A 420 8.07 -11.46 34.87
C THR A 420 9.20 -10.98 33.98
N GLU A 421 10.24 -10.40 34.60
CA GLU A 421 11.41 -9.91 33.88
C GLU A 421 12.42 -11.02 33.63
N SER A 422 12.94 -11.10 32.41
CA SER A 422 14.11 -11.89 32.04
C SER A 422 15.29 -10.97 31.66
N ALA A 423 16.39 -11.54 31.15
CA ALA A 423 17.53 -10.76 30.71
C ALA A 423 17.15 -9.78 29.59
N ASP A 424 16.41 -10.29 28.58
CA ASP A 424 16.20 -9.59 27.30
C ASP A 424 14.73 -9.25 27.05
N ALA A 425 13.79 -9.71 27.91
CA ALA A 425 12.36 -9.54 27.70
C ALA A 425 11.56 -9.47 29.01
N PHE A 426 10.33 -8.95 28.90
CA PHE A 426 9.26 -9.11 29.87
C PHE A 426 8.26 -10.14 29.34
N ASN A 427 7.92 -11.14 30.18
CA ASN A 427 6.90 -12.11 29.88
C ASN A 427 5.64 -11.74 30.66
N VAL A 428 4.59 -11.39 29.94
CA VAL A 428 3.31 -10.98 30.50
C VAL A 428 2.33 -12.13 30.38
N THR A 429 1.62 -12.42 31.48
CA THR A 429 0.51 -13.39 31.48
C THR A 429 -0.75 -12.70 31.96
N LEU A 430 -1.86 -12.99 31.30
CA LEU A 430 -3.17 -12.43 31.62
C LEU A 430 -4.24 -13.50 31.38
N LYS A 431 -5.18 -13.61 32.30
CA LYS A 431 -6.34 -14.48 32.13
C LYS A 431 -7.52 -13.67 31.59
N VAL A 432 -8.05 -14.09 30.45
CA VAL A 432 -9.25 -13.56 29.82
C VAL A 432 -10.42 -14.50 30.09
N THR A 433 -11.55 -13.99 30.56
CA THR A 433 -12.77 -14.77 30.82
C THR A 433 -13.93 -14.18 30.06
N ASN A 434 -14.64 -14.98 29.25
CA ASN A 434 -15.92 -14.59 28.68
C ASN A 434 -16.99 -14.56 29.80
N THR A 435 -17.40 -13.36 30.20
CA THR A 435 -18.38 -13.14 31.28
C THR A 435 -19.81 -13.04 30.77
N GLY A 436 -20.01 -13.03 29.46
CA GLY A 436 -21.32 -13.07 28.84
C GLY A 436 -22.06 -14.37 29.07
N SER A 437 -23.34 -14.38 28.75
CA SER A 437 -24.20 -15.57 29.01
C SER A 437 -24.71 -16.25 27.74
N THR A 438 -24.46 -15.68 26.56
CA THR A 438 -25.13 -16.10 25.31
C THR A 438 -24.17 -16.45 24.19
N TYR A 439 -23.20 -15.57 23.92
CA TYR A 439 -22.33 -15.68 22.76
C TYR A 439 -20.93 -16.16 23.13
N SER A 440 -20.41 -17.06 22.32
CA SER A 440 -18.97 -17.35 22.32
C SER A 440 -18.25 -16.29 21.51
N GLY A 441 -17.03 -15.91 21.87
CA GLY A 441 -16.29 -14.88 21.13
C GLY A 441 -14.78 -14.97 21.40
N LYS A 442 -14.02 -14.25 20.57
CA LYS A 442 -12.60 -14.00 20.76
C LYS A 442 -12.42 -12.61 21.38
N GLU A 443 -11.30 -12.43 22.07
CA GLU A 443 -10.89 -11.15 22.63
C GLU A 443 -9.51 -10.76 22.13
N THR A 444 -9.33 -9.46 21.82
CA THR A 444 -8.04 -8.86 21.47
C THR A 444 -7.41 -8.25 22.73
N VAL A 445 -6.44 -8.91 23.31
CA VAL A 445 -5.65 -8.35 24.42
C VAL A 445 -4.55 -7.48 23.85
N GLN A 446 -4.54 -6.19 24.23
CA GLN A 446 -3.53 -5.23 23.82
C GLN A 446 -2.68 -4.86 25.03
N LEU A 447 -1.37 -4.85 24.85
CA LEU A 447 -0.40 -4.49 25.89
C LEU A 447 0.33 -3.21 25.49
N TYR A 448 0.23 -2.22 26.33
CA TYR A 448 0.87 -0.92 26.13
C TYR A 448 1.94 -0.67 27.18
N PHE A 449 2.95 0.12 26.82
CA PHE A 449 3.90 0.63 27.78
C PHE A 449 3.95 2.16 27.75
N GLN A 450 4.46 2.74 28.82
CA GLN A 450 4.82 4.14 28.90
C GLN A 450 6.25 4.25 29.40
N SER A 451 7.09 4.93 28.62
CA SER A 451 8.44 5.31 29.05
C SER A 451 8.42 6.61 29.90
N PRO A 452 9.41 6.85 30.76
CA PRO A 452 9.51 8.11 31.47
C PRO A 452 9.85 9.27 30.51
N TYR A 453 9.24 10.45 30.70
CA TYR A 453 9.60 11.68 30.00
C TYR A 453 10.43 12.56 30.93
N THR A 454 11.74 12.48 30.82
CA THR A 454 12.72 12.96 31.78
C THR A 454 13.20 14.40 31.48
N ASP A 455 13.95 14.98 32.41
CA ASP A 455 14.62 16.26 32.14
C ASP A 455 15.74 16.11 31.09
N TYR A 456 16.30 14.90 30.96
CA TYR A 456 17.25 14.59 29.88
C TYR A 456 16.57 14.67 28.51
N ASP A 457 15.40 14.06 28.36
CA ASP A 457 14.63 14.09 27.13
C ASP A 457 14.31 15.52 26.70
N LYS A 458 13.74 16.30 27.61
CA LYS A 458 13.39 17.71 27.38
C LYS A 458 14.59 18.57 27.00
N ALA A 459 15.77 18.32 27.61
CA ALA A 459 16.99 19.06 27.31
C ALA A 459 17.58 18.70 25.94
N ASN A 460 17.33 17.48 25.45
CA ASN A 460 17.86 16.97 24.21
C ASN A 460 16.80 16.89 23.08
N GLY A 461 15.55 17.38 23.32
CA GLY A 461 14.48 17.38 22.33
C GLY A 461 14.03 15.98 21.93
N ILE A 462 14.07 15.03 22.85
CA ILE A 462 13.54 13.68 22.69
C ILE A 462 12.07 13.71 23.11
N GLU A 463 11.19 13.18 22.27
CA GLU A 463 9.76 13.13 22.55
C GLU A 463 9.33 11.73 23.00
N LYS A 464 8.28 11.63 23.81
CA LYS A 464 7.75 10.38 24.38
C LYS A 464 6.24 10.37 24.35
N ALA A 465 5.64 9.32 23.85
CA ALA A 465 4.21 9.12 23.97
C ALA A 465 3.79 8.65 25.39
N SER A 466 2.52 8.87 25.74
CA SER A 466 1.96 8.42 27.04
C SER A 466 1.61 6.94 27.03
N ALA A 467 1.39 6.36 25.86
CA ALA A 467 1.19 4.94 25.66
C ALA A 467 1.71 4.54 24.28
N GLU A 468 2.35 3.39 24.21
CA GLU A 468 2.83 2.78 22.97
C GLU A 468 2.51 1.30 23.01
N LEU A 469 1.88 0.78 21.94
CA LEU A 469 1.59 -0.65 21.83
C LEU A 469 2.92 -1.43 21.75
N CYS A 470 3.06 -2.46 22.57
CA CYS A 470 4.28 -3.28 22.61
C CYS A 470 4.02 -4.78 22.60
N GLY A 471 2.78 -5.18 22.46
CA GLY A 471 2.39 -6.56 22.35
C GLY A 471 0.88 -6.72 22.27
N PHE A 472 0.45 -7.80 21.67
CA PHE A 472 -0.96 -8.18 21.63
C PHE A 472 -1.12 -9.69 21.52
N ALA A 473 -2.31 -10.17 21.82
CA ALA A 473 -2.67 -11.59 21.63
C ALA A 473 -4.18 -11.70 21.35
N LYS A 474 -4.54 -12.58 20.43
CA LYS A 474 -5.92 -12.96 20.15
C LYS A 474 -6.22 -14.27 20.88
N THR A 475 -7.35 -14.33 21.63
CA THR A 475 -7.76 -15.58 22.28
C THR A 475 -8.34 -16.57 21.27
N ASP A 476 -8.39 -17.84 21.66
CA ASP A 476 -9.31 -18.79 21.05
C ASP A 476 -10.78 -18.36 21.26
N ILE A 477 -11.72 -19.03 20.59
CA ILE A 477 -13.15 -18.79 20.80
C ILE A 477 -13.53 -19.26 22.22
N LEU A 478 -13.84 -18.31 23.11
CA LEU A 478 -14.25 -18.58 24.49
C LEU A 478 -15.78 -18.70 24.58
N ALA A 479 -16.25 -19.86 24.99
CA ALA A 479 -17.66 -20.06 25.34
C ALA A 479 -18.05 -19.24 26.59
N PRO A 480 -19.35 -18.94 26.82
CA PRO A 480 -19.81 -18.28 28.05
C PRO A 480 -19.26 -18.94 29.31
N GLY A 481 -18.55 -18.16 30.14
CA GLY A 481 -17.91 -18.62 31.38
C GLY A 481 -16.57 -19.34 31.19
N ALA A 482 -16.10 -19.54 29.95
CA ALA A 482 -14.77 -20.09 29.67
C ALA A 482 -13.68 -19.03 29.83
N SER A 483 -12.46 -19.50 30.12
CA SER A 483 -11.30 -18.61 30.29
C SER A 483 -10.09 -19.18 29.57
N GLU A 484 -9.23 -18.32 29.13
CA GLU A 484 -7.90 -18.63 28.59
C GLU A 484 -6.84 -17.78 29.29
N THR A 485 -5.62 -18.27 29.35
CA THR A 485 -4.46 -17.45 29.77
C THR A 485 -3.61 -17.14 28.55
N VAL A 486 -3.59 -15.89 28.17
CA VAL A 486 -2.71 -15.40 27.08
C VAL A 486 -1.32 -15.11 27.62
N ASN A 487 -0.33 -15.25 26.76
CA ASN A 487 1.07 -14.99 27.07
C ASN A 487 1.60 -14.01 25.99
N ILE A 488 2.16 -12.89 26.44
CA ILE A 488 2.75 -11.87 25.55
C ILE A 488 4.20 -11.67 25.97
N THR A 489 5.12 -11.78 25.04
CA THR A 489 6.54 -11.47 25.26
C THR A 489 6.86 -10.10 24.68
N VAL A 490 7.39 -9.22 25.53
CA VAL A 490 7.86 -7.89 25.11
C VAL A 490 9.38 -7.87 25.21
N ASN A 491 10.05 -7.76 24.09
CA ASN A 491 11.49 -7.60 24.06
C ASN A 491 11.87 -6.25 24.65
N LYS A 492 12.96 -6.19 25.42
CA LYS A 492 13.42 -4.94 26.01
C LYS A 492 13.86 -3.91 24.96
N SER A 493 14.13 -4.37 23.74
CA SER A 493 14.37 -3.49 22.59
C SER A 493 13.18 -2.61 22.23
N GLU A 494 11.94 -3.05 22.52
CA GLU A 494 10.74 -2.24 22.27
C GLU A 494 10.66 -0.99 23.17
N LEU A 495 11.44 -0.94 24.26
CA LEU A 495 11.48 0.20 25.18
C LEU A 495 12.50 1.27 24.80
N ARG A 496 13.25 1.03 23.73
CA ARG A 496 14.29 1.95 23.25
C ARG A 496 13.65 3.20 22.63
N THR A 497 14.36 4.32 22.78
CA THR A 497 14.00 5.59 22.13
C THR A 497 15.23 6.14 21.44
N TYR A 498 15.06 6.84 20.32
CA TYR A 498 16.17 7.37 19.57
C TYR A 498 16.56 8.79 20.02
N ASP A 499 17.77 8.96 20.53
CA ASP A 499 18.35 10.26 20.89
C ASP A 499 19.17 10.82 19.72
N ALA A 500 18.52 11.62 18.87
CA ALA A 500 19.14 12.19 17.68
C ALA A 500 20.10 13.36 17.95
N ASN A 501 20.12 13.92 19.17
CA ASN A 501 20.83 15.17 19.42
C ASN A 501 22.05 15.01 20.33
N ASN A 502 22.05 14.07 21.26
CA ASN A 502 23.15 13.88 22.18
C ASN A 502 23.83 12.52 22.04
N ALA A 503 23.15 11.40 22.32
CA ALA A 503 23.75 10.06 22.18
C ALA A 503 23.90 9.62 20.72
N LYS A 504 23.03 10.10 19.82
CA LYS A 504 22.94 9.74 18.40
C LYS A 504 22.79 8.25 18.17
N THR A 505 22.01 7.63 19.02
CA THR A 505 21.70 6.21 19.00
C THR A 505 20.46 5.94 19.86
N TYR A 506 20.01 4.69 19.90
CA TYR A 506 18.95 4.29 20.80
C TYR A 506 19.41 4.30 22.26
N ILE A 507 18.51 4.76 23.14
CA ILE A 507 18.68 4.81 24.58
C ILE A 507 17.52 4.12 25.29
N VAL A 508 17.73 3.70 26.53
CA VAL A 508 16.67 3.35 27.50
C VAL A 508 16.84 4.25 28.70
N ASP A 509 15.85 5.10 28.98
CA ASP A 509 15.92 6.11 30.01
C ASP A 509 15.96 5.54 31.42
N ALA A 510 16.54 6.29 32.33
CA ALA A 510 16.39 6.04 33.76
C ALA A 510 15.04 6.55 34.24
N GLY A 511 14.28 5.73 34.95
CA GLY A 511 13.00 6.13 35.49
C GLY A 511 12.00 5.00 35.57
N ASP A 512 10.73 5.37 35.77
CA ASP A 512 9.63 4.44 35.94
C ASP A 512 8.93 4.20 34.60
N TYR A 513 8.90 2.95 34.17
CA TYR A 513 8.13 2.44 33.05
C TYR A 513 6.86 1.78 33.58
N TYR A 514 5.78 1.92 32.82
CA TYR A 514 4.51 1.28 33.16
C TYR A 514 4.09 0.36 32.00
N PHE A 515 3.71 -0.87 32.30
CA PHE A 515 3.10 -1.80 31.36
C PHE A 515 1.65 -1.99 31.76
N THR A 516 0.73 -1.97 30.82
CA THR A 516 -0.68 -2.18 31.11
C THR A 516 -1.36 -2.98 30.00
N ALA A 517 -2.21 -3.93 30.39
CA ALA A 517 -3.14 -4.58 29.49
C ALA A 517 -4.43 -3.75 29.42
N ALA A 518 -4.93 -3.54 28.23
CA ALA A 518 -6.15 -2.75 28.01
C ALA A 518 -6.87 -3.21 26.74
N THR A 519 -8.11 -2.75 26.57
CA THR A 519 -8.94 -3.01 25.37
C THR A 519 -8.69 -2.00 24.24
N ASP A 520 -8.07 -0.87 24.56
CA ASP A 520 -7.74 0.22 23.65
C ASP A 520 -6.70 1.17 24.29
N ALA A 521 -6.16 2.09 23.50
CA ALA A 521 -5.12 3.03 23.92
C ALA A 521 -5.60 4.00 25.02
N HIS A 522 -6.86 4.42 24.98
CA HIS A 522 -7.40 5.35 25.99
C HIS A 522 -7.55 4.69 27.35
N ASN A 523 -8.06 3.47 27.39
CA ASN A 523 -8.13 2.69 28.62
C ASN A 523 -6.72 2.39 29.18
N ALA A 524 -5.73 2.18 28.29
CA ALA A 524 -4.33 2.03 28.72
C ALA A 524 -3.81 3.27 29.46
N VAL A 525 -4.06 4.47 28.94
CA VAL A 525 -3.65 5.72 29.60
C VAL A 525 -4.41 5.92 30.91
N ASN A 526 -5.71 5.63 30.97
CA ASN A 526 -6.48 5.67 32.22
C ASN A 526 -5.94 4.72 33.29
N ASN A 527 -5.54 3.49 32.93
CA ASN A 527 -4.92 2.54 33.84
C ASN A 527 -3.57 3.07 34.39
N ILE A 528 -2.74 3.66 33.52
CA ILE A 528 -1.46 4.24 33.90
C ILE A 528 -1.66 5.46 34.80
N LEU A 529 -2.61 6.34 34.48
CA LEU A 529 -2.97 7.49 35.34
C LEU A 529 -3.44 7.03 36.71
N ALA A 530 -4.27 5.99 36.79
CA ALA A 530 -4.70 5.38 38.04
C ALA A 530 -3.51 4.81 38.85
N ALA A 531 -2.56 4.15 38.20
CA ALA A 531 -1.33 3.67 38.83
C ALA A 531 -0.43 4.79 39.34
N LYS A 532 -0.50 6.01 38.76
CA LYS A 532 0.13 7.23 39.21
C LYS A 532 -0.67 7.96 40.31
N GLY A 533 -1.87 7.48 40.66
CA GLY A 533 -2.71 8.01 41.72
C GLY A 533 -3.73 9.07 41.30
N TYR A 534 -3.99 9.20 40.01
CA TYR A 534 -5.05 10.06 39.47
C TYR A 534 -6.39 9.30 39.43
N THR A 535 -7.50 10.03 39.64
CA THR A 535 -8.88 9.53 39.55
C THR A 535 -9.77 10.60 38.94
N VAL A 536 -10.94 10.21 38.49
CA VAL A 536 -11.95 11.16 38.00
C VAL A 536 -12.24 12.23 39.07
N GLU A 537 -12.33 11.83 40.36
CA GLU A 537 -12.61 12.75 41.47
C GLU A 537 -11.46 13.77 41.71
N ASN A 538 -10.21 13.32 41.80
CA ASN A 538 -9.10 14.21 42.17
C ASN A 538 -8.57 15.05 40.97
N THR A 539 -9.06 14.79 39.79
CA THR A 539 -8.77 15.56 38.60
C THR A 539 -9.91 16.51 38.19
N ASP A 540 -10.95 16.67 39.04
CA ASP A 540 -12.13 17.48 38.76
C ASP A 540 -12.83 17.09 37.44
N GLY A 541 -12.85 15.77 37.11
CA GLY A 541 -13.48 15.24 35.89
C GLY A 541 -12.66 15.43 34.61
N ARG A 542 -11.37 15.80 34.69
CA ARG A 542 -10.48 15.85 33.51
C ARG A 542 -10.12 14.44 33.05
N MET A 543 -9.97 13.49 33.98
CA MET A 543 -9.86 12.07 33.67
C MET A 543 -11.27 11.55 33.29
N THR A 544 -11.38 10.88 32.17
CA THR A 544 -12.66 10.44 31.58
C THR A 544 -13.30 9.25 32.30
N ALA A 545 -12.47 8.34 32.81
CA ALA A 545 -12.87 7.17 33.59
C ALA A 545 -11.76 6.78 34.59
N ASP A 546 -12.15 6.15 35.72
CA ASP A 546 -11.17 5.53 36.60
C ASP A 546 -10.55 4.29 35.92
N GLY A 547 -9.22 4.21 35.92
CA GLY A 547 -8.51 3.06 35.36
C GLY A 547 -8.35 1.90 36.34
N ASP A 548 -7.97 0.73 35.83
CA ASP A 548 -7.72 -0.47 36.62
C ASP A 548 -6.22 -0.63 36.94
N VAL A 549 -5.86 -0.29 38.17
CA VAL A 549 -4.49 -0.46 38.71
C VAL A 549 -4.02 -1.91 38.69
N ALA A 550 -4.94 -2.90 38.82
CA ALA A 550 -4.60 -4.31 38.83
C ALA A 550 -4.06 -4.82 37.47
N LEU A 551 -4.34 -4.10 36.40
CA LEU A 551 -3.83 -4.38 35.04
C LEU A 551 -2.54 -3.62 34.72
N THR A 552 -1.90 -2.96 35.69
CA THR A 552 -0.69 -2.18 35.48
C THR A 552 0.49 -2.70 36.30
N TYR A 553 1.62 -2.86 35.65
CA TYR A 553 2.90 -3.22 36.26
C TYR A 553 3.90 -2.07 36.08
N LYS A 554 4.55 -1.70 37.16
CA LYS A 554 5.61 -0.68 37.15
C LYS A 554 6.98 -1.35 37.23
N TRP A 555 7.84 -1.02 36.25
CA TRP A 555 9.25 -1.36 36.26
C TRP A 555 10.10 -0.07 36.37
N THR A 556 11.22 -0.14 37.11
CA THR A 556 12.10 1.02 37.25
C THR A 556 13.48 0.69 36.70
N ASN A 557 13.88 1.41 35.64
CA ASN A 557 15.25 1.39 35.15
C ASN A 557 16.12 2.35 36.00
N ALA A 558 17.21 1.83 36.59
CA ALA A 558 18.02 2.58 37.56
C ALA A 558 18.94 3.63 36.92
N ALA A 559 19.30 3.49 35.65
CA ALA A 559 20.27 4.36 34.98
C ALA A 559 19.98 4.43 33.48
N LEU A 560 20.29 5.59 32.88
CA LEU A 560 20.27 5.75 31.42
C LEU A 560 21.22 4.74 30.77
N ASP A 561 20.73 3.97 29.84
CA ASP A 561 21.51 3.08 28.97
C ASP A 561 21.56 3.65 27.55
N SER A 562 22.72 3.99 27.07
CA SER A 562 23.00 4.46 25.70
C SER A 562 23.97 3.54 24.97
N THR A 563 24.11 2.30 25.41
CA THR A 563 25.14 1.38 24.91
C THR A 563 24.58 0.05 24.43
N THR A 564 23.57 -0.49 25.07
CA THR A 564 23.00 -1.82 24.74
C THR A 564 22.47 -1.86 23.30
N TYR A 565 21.80 -0.81 22.86
CA TYR A 565 21.20 -0.70 21.53
C TYR A 565 21.95 0.26 20.59
N ALA A 566 23.25 0.52 20.88
CA ALA A 566 24.09 1.37 20.03
C ALA A 566 24.69 0.62 18.82
N THR A 567 24.43 -0.67 18.72
CA THR A 567 24.90 -1.53 17.63
C THR A 567 23.75 -2.46 17.23
N SER A 568 23.53 -2.61 15.91
CA SER A 568 22.52 -3.51 15.38
C SER A 568 22.95 -4.98 15.52
N GLU A 569 22.05 -5.90 15.23
CA GLU A 569 22.33 -7.34 15.23
C GLU A 569 23.37 -7.74 14.18
N THR A 570 23.53 -6.97 13.11
CA THR A 570 24.60 -7.15 12.11
C THR A 570 25.98 -6.73 12.59
N GLY A 571 26.08 -6.07 13.73
CA GLY A 571 27.30 -5.45 14.26
C GLY A 571 27.58 -4.04 13.72
N THR A 572 26.64 -3.44 13.01
CA THR A 572 26.75 -2.06 12.50
C THR A 572 26.45 -1.08 13.62
N ALA A 573 27.31 -0.07 13.78
CA ALA A 573 27.07 0.98 14.75
C ALA A 573 25.86 1.83 14.34
N ILE A 574 24.88 1.99 15.21
CA ILE A 574 23.70 2.81 15.01
C ILE A 574 24.05 4.26 15.32
N THR A 575 23.84 5.14 14.34
CA THR A 575 24.07 6.58 14.46
C THR A 575 23.09 7.36 13.58
N ASN A 576 23.08 8.69 13.64
CA ASN A 576 22.23 9.47 12.74
C ASN A 576 22.56 9.19 11.27
N LEU A 577 21.56 8.84 10.52
CA LEU A 577 21.61 8.62 9.07
C LEU A 577 20.82 9.70 8.30
N PHE A 578 19.86 10.35 8.94
CA PHE A 578 18.86 11.18 8.27
C PHE A 578 18.93 12.68 8.65
N ASP A 579 20.07 13.17 9.19
CA ASP A 579 20.24 14.59 9.49
C ASP A 579 20.01 15.50 8.26
N GLU A 580 20.33 15.03 7.03
CA GLU A 580 20.06 15.78 5.79
C GLU A 580 18.57 15.85 5.41
N ALA A 581 17.71 15.09 6.05
CA ALA A 581 16.27 15.14 5.89
C ALA A 581 15.55 15.97 6.97
N ASP A 582 16.29 16.45 7.99
CA ASP A 582 15.80 17.38 8.99
C ASP A 582 16.14 18.82 8.57
N PRO A 583 15.15 19.69 8.27
CA PRO A 583 15.41 21.06 7.86
C PRO A 583 16.30 21.84 8.83
N ASN A 584 16.22 21.50 10.12
CA ASN A 584 17.00 22.16 11.18
C ASN A 584 18.48 21.73 11.20
N LYS A 585 18.84 20.66 10.47
CA LYS A 585 20.20 20.09 10.45
C LYS A 585 20.79 19.98 9.06
N SER A 586 19.94 19.97 8.03
CA SER A 586 20.33 19.78 6.62
C SER A 586 21.34 20.86 6.18
N SER A 587 22.37 20.40 5.46
CA SER A 587 23.33 21.29 4.78
C SER A 587 22.66 22.18 3.71
N SER A 588 21.45 21.86 3.30
CA SER A 588 20.64 22.63 2.35
C SER A 588 20.01 23.89 2.97
N GLU A 589 19.91 23.96 4.31
CA GLU A 589 19.35 25.10 5.05
C GLU A 589 18.02 25.64 4.48
N PRO A 590 16.99 24.80 4.25
CA PRO A 590 15.75 25.25 3.60
C PRO A 590 14.90 26.14 4.51
N GLY A 591 15.13 26.11 5.83
CA GLY A 591 14.40 26.85 6.85
C GLY A 591 14.39 26.14 8.18
N GLU A 592 13.70 26.73 9.16
CA GLU A 592 13.54 26.16 10.49
C GLU A 592 12.12 25.58 10.67
N VAL A 593 12.03 24.42 11.32
CA VAL A 593 10.78 23.76 11.70
C VAL A 593 10.69 23.70 13.22
N THR A 594 9.56 24.15 13.76
CA THR A 594 9.21 23.89 15.15
C THR A 594 8.47 22.56 15.21
N TRP A 595 9.16 21.51 15.64
CA TRP A 595 8.55 20.19 15.81
C TRP A 595 7.50 20.20 16.91
N LEU A 596 6.44 19.42 16.76
CA LEU A 596 5.43 19.22 17.79
C LEU A 596 6.09 18.62 19.04
N SER A 597 5.83 19.21 20.21
CA SER A 597 6.50 18.82 21.44
C SER A 597 5.56 18.75 22.64
N ARG A 598 5.63 17.65 23.36
CA ARG A 598 4.97 17.41 24.63
C ARG A 598 5.36 18.45 25.72
N SER A 599 6.52 19.05 25.57
CA SER A 599 6.97 20.08 26.54
C SER A 599 6.10 21.34 26.51
N ASN A 600 5.44 21.64 25.36
CA ASN A 600 4.55 22.81 25.20
C ASN A 600 3.61 22.67 24.01
N TRP A 601 2.55 21.90 24.17
CA TRP A 601 1.58 21.61 23.11
C TRP A 601 1.04 22.87 22.42
N VAL A 602 0.55 23.85 23.20
CA VAL A 602 -0.07 25.06 22.62
C VAL A 602 0.90 25.87 21.76
N ALA A 603 2.17 25.90 22.12
CA ALA A 603 3.15 26.70 21.37
C ALA A 603 3.69 25.97 20.13
N THR A 604 3.59 24.64 20.07
CA THR A 604 4.18 23.81 19.01
C THR A 604 3.14 23.14 18.12
N PHE A 605 1.86 23.14 18.49
CA PHE A 605 0.79 22.61 17.65
C PHE A 605 0.70 23.40 16.35
N PRO A 606 0.69 22.73 15.19
CA PRO A 606 0.57 23.38 13.89
C PRO A 606 -0.73 24.19 13.78
N THR A 607 -0.63 25.40 13.25
CA THR A 607 -1.80 26.26 12.97
C THR A 607 -1.80 26.79 11.54
N GLN A 608 -0.76 26.49 10.80
CA GLN A 608 -0.56 26.82 9.40
C GLN A 608 0.55 25.93 8.82
N PRO A 609 0.60 25.72 7.50
CA PRO A 609 1.70 25.00 6.88
C PRO A 609 3.06 25.64 7.15
N VAL A 610 4.07 24.80 7.34
CA VAL A 610 5.47 25.23 7.46
C VAL A 610 5.94 25.82 6.14
N VAL A 611 6.61 26.97 6.17
CA VAL A 611 7.17 27.61 4.98
C VAL A 611 8.68 27.39 4.93
N LEU A 612 9.11 26.60 3.94
CA LEU A 612 10.51 26.39 3.59
C LEU A 612 10.88 27.14 2.30
N ASN A 613 12.15 27.46 2.11
CA ASN A 613 12.65 28.15 0.92
C ASN A 613 13.74 27.33 0.23
N ALA A 614 13.76 27.36 -1.08
CA ALA A 614 14.86 26.79 -1.85
C ALA A 614 16.14 27.62 -1.65
N THR A 615 17.27 26.92 -1.58
CA THR A 615 18.63 27.50 -1.56
C THR A 615 19.42 26.96 -2.76
N GLN A 616 20.59 27.53 -3.06
CA GLN A 616 21.44 26.99 -4.11
C GLN A 616 21.89 25.56 -3.78
N THR A 617 22.27 25.30 -2.51
CA THR A 617 22.67 23.95 -2.07
C THR A 617 21.53 22.95 -2.25
N LEU A 618 20.29 23.32 -1.88
CA LEU A 618 19.12 22.47 -2.10
C LEU A 618 18.92 22.18 -3.60
N ALA A 619 18.98 23.22 -4.44
CA ALA A 619 18.82 23.06 -5.89
C ALA A 619 19.91 22.16 -6.51
N ASP A 620 21.14 22.23 -6.00
CA ASP A 620 22.24 21.36 -6.43
C ASP A 620 21.99 19.88 -6.02
N HIS A 621 21.46 19.65 -4.81
CA HIS A 621 21.07 18.31 -4.37
C HIS A 621 19.86 17.75 -5.12
N LEU A 622 18.93 18.60 -5.56
CA LEU A 622 17.76 18.24 -6.35
C LEU A 622 18.06 18.02 -7.85
N ALA A 623 19.31 18.18 -8.28
CA ALA A 623 19.71 17.89 -9.64
C ALA A 623 19.35 16.44 -10.03
N PHE A 624 18.91 16.23 -11.27
CA PHE A 624 18.45 14.90 -11.72
C PHE A 624 19.60 13.88 -11.79
N THR A 625 20.82 14.32 -12.04
CA THR A 625 22.02 13.49 -12.04
C THR A 625 23.09 14.20 -11.25
N ARG A 626 23.64 13.55 -10.24
CA ARG A 626 24.70 14.08 -9.37
C ARG A 626 26.06 13.46 -9.69
N TYR A 627 26.06 12.20 -10.19
CA TYR A 627 27.30 11.53 -10.58
C TYR A 627 27.96 12.22 -11.78
N ASP A 628 29.22 12.67 -11.60
CA ASP A 628 29.97 13.47 -12.57
C ASP A 628 31.08 12.68 -13.31
N GLY A 629 31.18 11.37 -13.06
CA GLY A 629 32.23 10.50 -13.65
C GLY A 629 33.60 10.63 -12.99
N SER A 630 33.74 11.38 -11.91
CA SER A 630 35.05 11.58 -11.25
C SER A 630 35.63 10.31 -10.64
N LYS A 631 34.78 9.29 -10.38
CA LYS A 631 35.16 7.98 -9.85
C LYS A 631 35.38 6.91 -10.92
N ALA A 632 35.20 7.21 -12.21
CA ALA A 632 35.18 6.23 -13.31
C ALA A 632 36.37 5.27 -13.29
N ASP A 633 37.57 5.76 -13.00
CA ASP A 633 38.85 4.99 -12.94
C ASP A 633 39.30 4.73 -11.49
N SER A 634 38.39 4.87 -10.48
CA SER A 634 38.78 4.70 -9.06
C SER A 634 38.99 3.24 -8.65
N VAL A 635 38.48 2.30 -9.44
CA VAL A 635 38.57 0.84 -9.27
C VAL A 635 38.98 0.19 -10.58
N GLU A 636 39.45 -1.04 -10.52
CA GLU A 636 39.76 -1.83 -11.73
C GLU A 636 38.43 -2.33 -12.36
N MET A 637 38.40 -2.35 -13.70
CA MET A 637 37.26 -2.90 -14.43
C MET A 637 37.05 -4.38 -14.05
N PRO A 638 35.87 -4.80 -13.59
CA PRO A 638 35.62 -6.18 -13.23
C PRO A 638 35.68 -7.12 -14.44
N THR A 639 35.96 -8.40 -14.19
CA THR A 639 35.93 -9.42 -15.23
C THR A 639 34.50 -9.60 -15.74
N LEU A 640 34.32 -9.63 -17.07
CA LEU A 640 33.03 -9.85 -17.72
C LEU A 640 33.19 -10.88 -18.86
N GLY A 641 32.12 -11.68 -19.08
CA GLY A 641 32.02 -12.63 -20.21
C GLY A 641 32.98 -13.81 -20.11
N ALA A 642 33.42 -14.21 -18.92
CA ALA A 642 34.19 -15.40 -18.69
C ALA A 642 33.35 -16.67 -18.99
N ASP A 643 34.01 -17.76 -19.38
CA ASP A 643 33.37 -19.07 -19.58
C ASP A 643 33.80 -20.02 -18.44
N ASN A 644 33.24 -19.82 -17.27
CA ASN A 644 33.54 -20.62 -16.07
C ASN A 644 32.62 -21.86 -15.96
N GLY A 645 31.53 -21.93 -16.74
CA GLY A 645 30.60 -23.05 -16.79
C GLY A 645 29.72 -23.21 -15.55
N LEU A 646 29.63 -22.20 -14.68
CA LEU A 646 28.80 -22.22 -13.48
C LEU A 646 27.37 -21.75 -13.81
N ALA A 647 26.35 -22.46 -13.35
CA ALA A 647 24.95 -22.10 -13.54
C ALA A 647 24.31 -21.64 -12.23
N LEU A 648 23.34 -20.76 -12.32
CA LEU A 648 22.65 -20.18 -11.14
C LEU A 648 22.05 -21.25 -10.22
N VAL A 649 21.53 -22.35 -10.79
CA VAL A 649 20.98 -23.49 -10.01
C VAL A 649 22.01 -24.06 -9.02
N SER A 650 23.30 -23.94 -9.28
CA SER A 650 24.37 -24.43 -8.37
C SER A 650 24.53 -23.54 -7.13
N MET A 651 23.88 -22.37 -7.13
CA MET A 651 23.96 -21.38 -6.05
C MET A 651 22.72 -21.39 -5.13
N ILE A 652 21.77 -22.31 -5.36
CA ILE A 652 20.60 -22.46 -4.48
C ILE A 652 21.08 -22.78 -3.06
N GLY A 653 20.64 -21.96 -2.07
CA GLY A 653 21.00 -22.12 -0.67
C GLY A 653 22.46 -21.78 -0.32
N ALA A 654 23.25 -21.25 -1.27
CA ALA A 654 24.58 -20.74 -0.98
C ALA A 654 24.52 -19.48 -0.12
N ASP A 655 25.45 -19.35 0.82
CA ASP A 655 25.59 -18.13 1.59
C ASP A 655 25.83 -16.93 0.67
N TYR A 656 25.35 -15.75 1.08
CA TYR A 656 25.53 -14.51 0.29
C TYR A 656 27.01 -14.22 0.01
N ASP A 657 27.87 -14.49 0.98
CA ASP A 657 29.33 -14.24 0.89
C ASP A 657 30.13 -15.41 0.30
N ASP A 658 29.46 -16.44 -0.31
CA ASP A 658 30.17 -17.57 -0.94
C ASP A 658 31.00 -17.07 -2.15
N PRO A 659 32.32 -17.32 -2.20
CA PRO A 659 33.18 -16.84 -3.29
C PRO A 659 32.81 -17.38 -4.68
N GLN A 660 31.95 -18.40 -4.78
CA GLN A 660 31.43 -18.87 -6.06
C GLN A 660 30.54 -17.85 -6.77
N TRP A 661 29.95 -16.92 -6.02
CA TRP A 661 29.20 -15.78 -6.59
C TRP A 661 30.09 -14.97 -7.54
N ASP A 662 31.35 -14.67 -7.16
CA ASP A 662 32.29 -13.97 -8.04
C ASP A 662 32.54 -14.75 -9.34
N THR A 663 32.69 -16.07 -9.24
CA THR A 663 32.91 -16.95 -10.40
C THR A 663 31.67 -16.93 -11.33
N LEU A 664 30.47 -16.90 -10.79
CA LEU A 664 29.21 -16.79 -11.55
C LEU A 664 29.08 -15.42 -12.22
N LEU A 665 29.31 -14.35 -11.47
CA LEU A 665 29.20 -12.96 -11.93
C LEU A 665 30.21 -12.63 -13.03
N ASP A 666 31.41 -13.19 -13.01
CA ASP A 666 32.43 -13.04 -14.06
C ASP A 666 31.95 -13.51 -15.45
N GLN A 667 30.94 -14.40 -15.51
CA GLN A 667 30.37 -14.87 -16.77
C GLN A 667 29.41 -13.88 -17.43
N LEU A 668 28.87 -12.90 -16.66
CA LEU A 668 27.93 -11.92 -17.16
C LEU A 668 28.61 -10.99 -18.18
N THR A 669 27.88 -10.67 -19.23
CA THR A 669 28.28 -9.61 -20.16
C THR A 669 27.68 -8.27 -19.70
N PHE A 670 28.30 -7.15 -20.09
CA PHE A 670 27.79 -5.82 -19.83
C PHE A 670 26.33 -5.65 -20.32
N ASN A 671 25.99 -6.20 -21.49
CA ASN A 671 24.64 -6.10 -22.02
C ASN A 671 23.60 -6.91 -21.22
N GLU A 672 23.97 -8.06 -20.66
CA GLU A 672 23.08 -8.83 -19.77
C GLU A 672 22.78 -8.05 -18.49
N MET A 673 23.81 -7.42 -17.88
CA MET A 673 23.64 -6.56 -16.72
C MET A 673 22.72 -5.37 -17.04
N VAL A 674 23.02 -4.64 -18.12
CA VAL A 674 22.19 -3.49 -18.56
C VAL A 674 20.71 -3.88 -18.72
N ASN A 675 20.44 -4.97 -19.44
CA ASN A 675 19.06 -5.39 -19.71
C ASN A 675 18.33 -5.83 -18.43
N THR A 676 19.01 -6.52 -17.51
CA THR A 676 18.41 -6.99 -16.27
C THR A 676 18.11 -5.81 -15.34
N ILE A 677 19.05 -4.89 -15.16
CA ILE A 677 18.95 -3.76 -14.25
C ILE A 677 17.92 -2.72 -14.73
N THR A 678 17.87 -2.43 -16.04
CA THR A 678 17.12 -1.28 -16.55
C THR A 678 15.75 -1.60 -17.14
N LEU A 679 15.36 -2.88 -17.21
CA LEU A 679 14.08 -3.32 -17.79
C LEU A 679 13.36 -4.29 -16.85
N GLY A 680 13.30 -3.92 -15.57
CA GLY A 680 12.75 -4.73 -14.49
C GLY A 680 11.22 -4.75 -14.39
N PHE A 681 10.49 -4.13 -15.33
CA PHE A 681 9.04 -4.02 -15.27
C PHE A 681 8.37 -5.40 -15.16
N HIS A 682 7.87 -5.71 -13.96
CA HIS A 682 7.19 -6.97 -13.61
C HIS A 682 7.98 -8.24 -14.00
N ASN A 683 9.29 -8.18 -13.99
CA ASN A 683 10.15 -9.35 -14.26
C ASN A 683 11.62 -9.08 -14.02
N THR A 684 12.42 -10.15 -13.95
CA THR A 684 13.86 -10.11 -14.19
C THR A 684 14.21 -10.93 -15.42
N ALA A 685 15.09 -10.42 -16.29
CA ALA A 685 15.40 -11.04 -17.57
C ALA A 685 15.99 -12.46 -17.45
N ALA A 686 15.73 -13.34 -18.44
CA ALA A 686 16.45 -14.61 -18.58
C ALA A 686 17.87 -14.35 -19.10
N ILE A 687 18.87 -15.04 -18.52
CA ILE A 687 20.28 -14.92 -18.87
C ILE A 687 20.81 -16.31 -19.26
N GLU A 688 21.18 -16.47 -20.55
CA GLU A 688 21.60 -17.76 -21.08
C GLU A 688 22.98 -18.17 -20.53
N SER A 689 23.92 -17.23 -20.35
CA SER A 689 25.30 -17.49 -19.94
C SER A 689 25.43 -18.21 -18.58
N ILE A 690 24.48 -17.96 -17.68
CA ILE A 690 24.47 -18.52 -16.32
C ILE A 690 23.21 -19.36 -16.02
N GLY A 691 22.38 -19.64 -17.02
CA GLY A 691 21.17 -20.45 -16.85
C GLY A 691 20.12 -19.82 -15.93
N LYS A 692 20.06 -18.47 -15.83
CA LYS A 692 19.03 -17.77 -15.06
C LYS A 692 17.71 -17.71 -15.82
N THR A 693 16.62 -18.14 -15.19
CA THR A 693 15.26 -18.00 -15.72
C THR A 693 14.81 -16.54 -15.77
N ARG A 694 13.81 -16.25 -16.59
CA ARG A 694 13.00 -15.05 -16.41
C ARG A 694 12.07 -15.27 -15.22
N THR A 695 12.00 -14.32 -14.29
CA THR A 695 10.94 -14.28 -13.28
C THR A 695 9.70 -13.58 -13.84
N LYS A 696 8.57 -13.80 -13.21
CA LYS A 696 7.36 -12.98 -13.36
C LYS A 696 7.01 -12.43 -12.00
N ASP A 697 6.79 -11.15 -11.93
CA ASP A 697 6.42 -10.44 -10.72
C ASP A 697 5.07 -9.73 -10.97
N GLU A 698 4.24 -9.54 -9.92
CA GLU A 698 2.95 -8.91 -10.10
C GLU A 698 2.58 -8.04 -8.89
N ASN A 699 1.59 -7.18 -9.06
CA ASN A 699 1.03 -6.37 -7.97
C ASN A 699 0.27 -7.25 -6.98
N GLY A 700 0.17 -6.77 -5.73
CA GLY A 700 -0.65 -7.48 -4.78
C GLY A 700 -0.43 -7.19 -3.32
N PRO A 701 -0.69 -5.97 -2.81
CA PRO A 701 -0.73 -5.76 -1.36
C PRO A 701 -1.82 -6.61 -0.68
N GLN A 702 -2.96 -6.81 -1.31
CA GLN A 702 -4.10 -7.58 -0.79
C GLN A 702 -4.27 -8.96 -1.45
N GLY A 703 -3.24 -9.45 -2.14
CA GLY A 703 -3.29 -10.66 -2.98
C GLY A 703 -3.00 -10.36 -4.44
N LEU A 704 -2.68 -11.39 -5.20
CA LEU A 704 -2.21 -11.27 -6.58
C LEU A 704 -3.23 -10.60 -7.50
N THR A 705 -2.94 -9.40 -7.98
CA THR A 705 -3.79 -8.65 -8.92
C THR A 705 -3.03 -8.22 -10.17
N ALA A 706 -3.57 -8.58 -11.33
CA ALA A 706 -3.02 -8.24 -12.64
C ALA A 706 -3.82 -7.14 -13.36
N ALA A 707 -4.53 -6.29 -12.63
CA ALA A 707 -5.39 -5.25 -13.19
C ALA A 707 -4.64 -4.28 -14.12
N LEU A 708 -3.36 -3.99 -13.83
CA LEU A 708 -2.53 -3.10 -14.63
C LEU A 708 -1.77 -3.79 -15.76
N THR A 709 -1.45 -5.07 -15.61
CA THR A 709 -0.65 -5.83 -16.57
C THR A 709 -1.49 -6.62 -17.55
N GLY A 710 -2.79 -6.83 -17.23
CA GLY A 710 -3.73 -7.57 -18.07
C GLY A 710 -3.58 -9.09 -17.97
N GLY A 711 -2.88 -9.60 -16.96
CA GLY A 711 -2.80 -11.01 -16.61
C GLY A 711 -4.07 -11.53 -15.93
N ALA A 712 -3.96 -12.68 -15.25
CA ALA A 712 -5.01 -13.21 -14.40
C ALA A 712 -4.76 -12.77 -12.95
N SER A 713 -5.82 -12.38 -12.24
CA SER A 713 -5.79 -12.14 -10.80
C SER A 713 -6.20 -13.41 -10.05
N ALA A 714 -5.75 -13.54 -8.81
CA ALA A 714 -6.15 -14.60 -7.89
C ALA A 714 -7.12 -14.06 -6.82
N MET A 715 -7.20 -14.71 -5.65
CA MET A 715 -7.96 -14.19 -4.52
C MET A 715 -7.35 -12.86 -4.06
N CYS A 716 -8.20 -11.85 -3.91
CA CYS A 716 -7.85 -10.61 -3.24
C CYS A 716 -8.57 -10.57 -1.88
N TYR A 717 -7.79 -10.48 -0.83
CA TYR A 717 -8.27 -10.43 0.55
C TYR A 717 -8.79 -9.03 0.88
N THR A 718 -9.21 -8.83 2.12
CA THR A 718 -9.60 -7.51 2.66
C THR A 718 -8.45 -6.52 2.54
N SER A 719 -8.74 -5.23 2.74
CA SER A 719 -7.71 -4.21 2.89
C SER A 719 -6.73 -4.54 4.02
N GLU A 720 -5.50 -4.05 3.92
CA GLU A 720 -4.46 -4.34 4.91
C GLU A 720 -4.82 -3.82 6.31
N ASP A 721 -5.58 -2.73 6.42
CA ASP A 721 -6.10 -2.21 7.69
C ASP A 721 -7.09 -3.18 8.36
N VAL A 722 -7.96 -3.86 7.59
CA VAL A 722 -8.83 -4.92 8.10
C VAL A 722 -8.01 -6.14 8.53
N MET A 723 -6.97 -6.51 7.77
CA MET A 723 -6.03 -7.57 8.18
C MET A 723 -5.37 -7.23 9.52
N ALA A 724 -4.89 -6.01 9.70
CA ALA A 724 -4.29 -5.55 10.94
C ALA A 724 -5.30 -5.47 12.09
N ALA A 725 -6.54 -5.08 11.82
CA ALA A 725 -7.63 -5.01 12.81
C ALA A 725 -8.04 -6.38 13.38
N THR A 726 -7.60 -7.48 12.76
CA THR A 726 -7.74 -8.83 13.35
C THR A 726 -6.88 -9.01 14.60
N PHE A 727 -5.74 -8.32 14.71
CA PHE A 727 -4.71 -8.57 15.73
C PHE A 727 -4.36 -10.07 15.87
N ASN A 728 -4.37 -10.79 14.75
CA ASN A 728 -4.20 -12.23 14.69
C ASN A 728 -3.06 -12.62 13.73
N VAL A 729 -1.86 -12.73 14.31
CA VAL A 729 -0.62 -13.03 13.57
C VAL A 729 -0.71 -14.34 12.79
N ASP A 730 -1.31 -15.39 13.40
CA ASP A 730 -1.41 -16.71 12.76
C ASP A 730 -2.37 -16.68 11.56
N LEU A 731 -3.48 -15.95 11.68
CA LEU A 731 -4.45 -15.78 10.59
C LEU A 731 -3.82 -15.05 9.39
N ILE A 732 -3.05 -13.99 9.65
CA ILE A 732 -2.43 -13.22 8.56
C ILE A 732 -1.22 -13.95 7.97
N ASN A 733 -0.50 -14.75 8.76
CA ASN A 733 0.50 -15.66 8.20
C ASN A 733 -0.13 -16.67 7.22
N ASP A 734 -1.34 -17.16 7.51
CA ASP A 734 -2.07 -18.06 6.62
C ASP A 734 -2.57 -17.34 5.35
N VAL A 735 -2.99 -16.07 5.46
CA VAL A 735 -3.27 -15.21 4.29
C VAL A 735 -2.02 -15.11 3.40
N GLY A 736 -0.89 -14.75 3.99
CA GLY A 736 0.38 -14.66 3.25
C GLY A 736 0.77 -15.98 2.58
N ARG A 737 0.60 -17.12 3.28
CA ARG A 737 0.83 -18.46 2.70
C ARG A 737 -0.07 -18.71 1.48
N CYS A 738 -1.35 -18.36 1.53
CA CYS A 738 -2.28 -18.51 0.42
C CYS A 738 -1.94 -17.59 -0.77
N ILE A 739 -1.55 -16.33 -0.52
CA ILE A 739 -1.01 -15.44 -1.57
C ILE A 739 0.22 -16.07 -2.23
N GLY A 740 1.11 -16.68 -1.44
CA GLY A 740 2.26 -17.43 -1.94
C GLY A 740 1.86 -18.64 -2.78
N GLU A 741 0.82 -19.38 -2.40
CA GLU A 741 0.25 -20.50 -3.17
C GLU A 741 -0.32 -20.05 -4.52
N ASP A 742 -1.03 -18.94 -4.56
CA ASP A 742 -1.52 -18.34 -5.80
C ASP A 742 -0.38 -17.98 -6.74
N CYS A 743 0.65 -17.32 -6.20
CA CYS A 743 1.84 -16.98 -6.98
C CYS A 743 2.53 -18.24 -7.51
N LEU A 744 2.67 -19.27 -6.68
CA LEU A 744 3.29 -20.55 -7.06
C LEU A 744 2.49 -21.23 -8.17
N ALA A 745 1.16 -21.31 -8.04
CA ALA A 745 0.27 -21.95 -9.03
C ALA A 745 0.26 -21.19 -10.36
N MET A 746 0.36 -19.87 -10.34
CA MET A 746 0.32 -19.01 -11.53
C MET A 746 1.70 -18.70 -12.10
N GLY A 747 2.77 -19.19 -11.44
CA GLY A 747 4.15 -19.06 -11.89
C GLY A 747 4.73 -17.66 -11.69
N TYR A 748 4.28 -16.92 -10.67
CA TYR A 748 4.89 -15.68 -10.21
C TYR A 748 5.93 -15.95 -9.14
N SER A 749 7.04 -15.21 -9.17
CA SER A 749 8.16 -15.36 -8.23
C SER A 749 8.37 -14.16 -7.34
N GLY A 750 7.80 -13.02 -7.70
CA GLY A 750 7.85 -11.78 -6.95
C GLY A 750 6.49 -11.11 -6.83
N LEU A 751 6.27 -10.42 -5.71
CA LEU A 751 5.05 -9.69 -5.40
C LEU A 751 5.37 -8.25 -5.03
N TYR A 752 4.72 -7.26 -5.69
CA TYR A 752 4.82 -5.85 -5.34
C TYR A 752 3.87 -5.54 -4.17
N GLY A 753 4.31 -5.83 -2.99
CA GLY A 753 3.64 -5.75 -1.71
C GLY A 753 4.41 -6.58 -0.66
N PRO A 754 3.92 -6.59 0.60
CA PRO A 754 2.88 -5.74 1.18
C PRO A 754 3.19 -4.25 1.21
N GLY A 755 2.16 -3.41 1.48
CA GLY A 755 2.30 -1.98 1.70
C GLY A 755 2.73 -1.67 3.13
N ILE A 756 3.74 -0.79 3.32
CA ILE A 756 4.33 -0.53 4.65
C ILE A 756 4.35 0.94 5.06
N ASN A 757 3.65 1.80 4.35
CA ASN A 757 3.56 3.19 4.75
C ASN A 757 2.54 3.36 5.88
N MET A 758 2.53 4.54 6.52
CA MET A 758 1.71 4.78 7.69
C MET A 758 0.40 5.48 7.33
N HIS A 759 -0.67 5.23 8.07
CA HIS A 759 -1.87 6.05 8.06
C HIS A 759 -1.57 7.40 8.72
N ARG A 760 -0.83 8.26 8.02
CA ARG A 760 -0.45 9.57 8.55
C ARG A 760 -1.65 10.48 8.74
N THR A 761 -2.60 10.42 7.81
CA THR A 761 -3.91 11.08 7.93
C THR A 761 -4.99 10.19 7.32
N ALA A 762 -6.24 10.45 7.67
CA ALA A 762 -7.39 9.81 7.04
C ALA A 762 -7.49 10.09 5.52
N TYR A 763 -6.84 11.14 5.02
CA TYR A 763 -6.99 11.62 3.64
C TYR A 763 -5.97 11.06 2.66
N SER A 764 -5.04 10.21 3.07
CA SER A 764 -4.14 9.52 2.11
C SER A 764 -4.93 8.58 1.21
N GLY A 765 -4.71 8.67 -0.10
CA GLY A 765 -5.42 7.87 -1.09
C GLY A 765 -5.16 6.38 -0.98
N ARG A 766 -4.04 5.95 -0.38
CA ARG A 766 -3.60 4.55 -0.35
C ARG A 766 -3.68 3.90 1.03
N ASN A 767 -4.42 4.46 2.00
CA ASN A 767 -4.58 3.83 3.31
C ASN A 767 -5.09 2.37 3.22
N PHE A 768 -5.90 2.04 2.23
CA PHE A 768 -6.42 0.67 2.02
C PHE A 768 -5.32 -0.39 1.81
N GLU A 769 -4.13 -0.02 1.37
CA GLU A 769 -2.99 -0.92 1.17
C GLU A 769 -1.86 -0.70 2.18
N TYR A 770 -2.18 -0.11 3.35
CA TYR A 770 -1.31 0.07 4.49
C TYR A 770 -2.03 -0.41 5.76
N TYR A 771 -1.29 -0.92 6.74
CA TYR A 771 -1.88 -1.66 7.85
C TYR A 771 -2.52 -0.78 8.93
N ALA A 772 -1.88 0.32 9.33
CA ALA A 772 -2.27 1.08 10.52
C ALA A 772 -1.58 2.43 10.66
N SER A 773 -2.04 3.22 11.63
CA SER A 773 -1.33 4.38 12.17
C SER A 773 -0.27 4.01 13.21
N ASP A 774 -0.31 2.80 13.77
CA ASP A 774 0.67 2.31 14.74
C ASP A 774 1.73 1.42 14.08
N PRO A 775 3.04 1.75 14.19
CA PRO A 775 4.10 1.00 13.54
C PRO A 775 4.33 -0.39 14.13
N PHE A 776 3.98 -0.64 15.41
CA PHE A 776 4.17 -1.94 16.04
C PHE A 776 3.19 -2.99 15.47
N VAL A 777 1.88 -2.68 15.46
CA VAL A 777 0.89 -3.61 14.88
C VAL A 777 1.10 -3.75 13.38
N ALA A 778 1.35 -2.63 12.67
CA ALA A 778 1.64 -2.65 11.23
C ALA A 778 2.83 -3.57 10.92
N GLY A 779 3.95 -3.38 11.62
CA GLY A 779 5.16 -4.17 11.41
C GLY A 779 4.99 -5.64 11.78
N THR A 780 4.30 -5.94 12.88
CA THR A 780 4.08 -7.33 13.34
C THR A 780 3.17 -8.11 12.39
N ILE A 781 2.09 -7.50 11.92
CA ILE A 781 1.16 -8.12 10.96
C ILE A 781 1.82 -8.25 9.58
N CYS A 782 2.53 -7.21 9.12
CA CYS A 782 3.30 -7.28 7.88
C CYS A 782 4.35 -8.41 7.91
N ALA A 783 5.08 -8.54 9.02
CA ALA A 783 6.08 -9.61 9.17
C ALA A 783 5.46 -11.01 9.06
N ALA A 784 4.25 -11.19 9.61
CA ALA A 784 3.51 -12.46 9.51
C ALA A 784 3.11 -12.77 8.07
N GLU A 785 2.57 -11.78 7.35
CA GLU A 785 2.18 -11.93 5.94
C GLU A 785 3.40 -12.23 5.05
N VAL A 786 4.49 -11.46 5.21
CA VAL A 786 5.76 -11.68 4.49
C VAL A 786 6.28 -13.10 4.69
N ASN A 787 6.29 -13.57 5.94
CA ASN A 787 6.75 -14.93 6.26
C ASN A 787 5.90 -15.98 5.54
N GLY A 788 4.57 -15.81 5.54
CA GLY A 788 3.64 -16.66 4.80
C GLY A 788 3.94 -16.70 3.30
N ILE A 789 4.01 -15.52 2.65
CA ILE A 789 4.28 -15.40 1.21
C ILE A 789 5.61 -16.05 0.84
N GLN A 790 6.68 -15.73 1.57
CA GLN A 790 8.03 -16.24 1.30
C GLN A 790 8.18 -17.74 1.60
N SER A 791 7.28 -18.34 2.40
CA SER A 791 7.25 -19.80 2.63
C SER A 791 7.04 -20.60 1.33
N LYS A 792 6.50 -19.96 0.29
CA LYS A 792 6.28 -20.52 -1.05
C LYS A 792 7.34 -20.07 -2.08
N GLY A 793 8.44 -19.48 -1.60
CA GLY A 793 9.55 -19.04 -2.43
C GLY A 793 9.24 -17.79 -3.27
N VAL A 794 8.24 -17.04 -2.89
CA VAL A 794 7.87 -15.76 -3.53
C VAL A 794 8.56 -14.63 -2.77
N TYR A 795 9.47 -13.89 -3.42
CA TYR A 795 10.04 -12.70 -2.79
C TYR A 795 9.07 -11.54 -2.82
N VAL A 796 9.00 -10.83 -1.70
CA VAL A 796 8.19 -9.61 -1.58
C VAL A 796 9.03 -8.39 -1.97
N TYR A 797 8.39 -7.37 -2.53
CA TYR A 797 8.93 -6.02 -2.64
C TYR A 797 8.15 -5.11 -1.71
N LEU A 798 8.57 -5.04 -0.43
CA LEU A 798 7.94 -4.15 0.54
C LEU A 798 7.87 -2.72 -0.01
N LYS A 799 6.70 -2.14 -0.05
CA LYS A 799 6.47 -0.84 -0.67
C LYS A 799 5.72 0.12 0.23
N HIS A 800 6.08 1.37 0.21
CA HIS A 800 7.20 1.98 -0.50
C HIS A 800 8.23 2.40 0.54
N VAL A 801 9.47 2.03 0.36
CA VAL A 801 10.54 2.44 1.28
C VAL A 801 11.16 3.73 0.77
N ALA A 802 10.83 4.86 1.39
CA ALA A 802 9.94 5.13 2.52
C ALA A 802 9.15 6.42 2.30
N LEU A 803 8.21 6.73 3.22
CA LEU A 803 7.53 8.03 3.29
C LEU A 803 6.58 8.32 2.11
N ASN A 804 5.96 7.32 1.50
CA ASN A 804 4.88 7.51 0.54
C ASN A 804 3.51 7.48 1.24
N ASP A 805 3.38 8.27 2.32
CA ASP A 805 2.17 8.38 3.13
C ASP A 805 1.16 9.40 2.56
N SER A 806 1.42 9.91 1.36
CA SER A 806 0.59 10.84 0.60
C SER A 806 0.85 10.66 -0.90
N GLU A 807 -0.19 10.79 -1.71
CA GLU A 807 -0.12 10.65 -3.16
C GLU A 807 0.16 11.98 -3.88
N SER A 808 -0.07 13.11 -3.21
CA SER A 808 0.10 14.44 -3.79
C SER A 808 1.56 14.72 -4.14
N SER A 809 1.81 15.03 -5.42
CA SER A 809 3.17 15.33 -5.95
C SER A 809 4.20 14.22 -5.66
N ARG A 810 3.77 12.97 -5.41
CA ARG A 810 4.62 11.86 -4.95
C ARG A 810 5.87 11.64 -5.81
N ARG A 811 5.81 11.94 -7.12
CA ARG A 811 6.95 11.81 -8.03
C ARG A 811 7.97 12.93 -7.82
N GLY A 812 8.71 12.80 -6.73
CA GLY A 812 9.83 13.66 -6.41
C GLY A 812 9.55 14.75 -5.38
N VAL A 813 8.40 14.74 -4.68
CA VAL A 813 8.17 15.61 -3.52
C VAL A 813 9.28 15.44 -2.48
N ASN A 814 9.72 16.55 -1.88
CA ASN A 814 10.73 16.55 -0.82
C ASN A 814 10.05 16.35 0.54
N THR A 815 10.23 15.20 1.15
CA THR A 815 9.63 14.88 2.46
C THR A 815 10.65 15.15 3.57
N TRP A 816 10.28 16.01 4.51
CA TRP A 816 11.14 16.46 5.60
C TRP A 816 10.62 15.97 6.95
N LEU A 817 11.50 15.36 7.75
CA LEU A 817 11.22 14.91 9.12
C LEU A 817 12.49 14.79 9.93
N ASN A 818 12.37 14.66 11.26
CA ASN A 818 13.51 14.43 12.14
C ASN A 818 13.87 12.95 12.28
N GLU A 819 15.08 12.66 12.72
CA GLU A 819 15.64 11.30 12.87
C GLU A 819 14.83 10.41 13.82
N GLN A 820 14.31 10.96 14.93
CA GLN A 820 13.52 10.18 15.89
C GLN A 820 12.23 9.66 15.24
N ALA A 821 11.46 10.52 14.59
CA ALA A 821 10.25 10.15 13.88
C ALA A 821 10.54 9.15 12.75
N ALA A 822 11.65 9.37 12.02
CA ALA A 822 12.08 8.46 10.97
C ALA A 822 12.23 7.03 11.49
N ARG A 823 12.91 6.84 12.61
CA ARG A 823 13.27 5.53 13.15
C ARG A 823 12.16 4.86 13.95
N GLU A 824 11.39 5.64 14.73
CA GLU A 824 10.40 5.09 15.64
C GLU A 824 9.01 4.95 15.02
N ILE A 825 8.75 5.60 13.88
CA ILE A 825 7.45 5.57 13.21
C ILE A 825 7.57 5.02 11.78
N TYR A 826 8.27 5.74 10.90
CA TYR A 826 8.19 5.51 9.45
C TYR A 826 9.08 4.39 8.91
N LEU A 827 10.09 3.96 9.66
CA LEU A 827 10.98 2.84 9.30
C LEU A 827 10.74 1.59 10.14
N GLU A 828 9.99 1.67 11.22
CA GLU A 828 9.75 0.55 12.13
C GLU A 828 9.04 -0.63 11.44
N VAL A 829 8.10 -0.35 10.53
CA VAL A 829 7.42 -1.40 9.75
C VAL A 829 8.41 -2.14 8.86
N ALA A 830 9.32 -1.41 8.19
CA ALA A 830 10.38 -2.02 7.38
C ALA A 830 11.37 -2.80 8.25
N ASP A 831 11.72 -2.28 9.45
CA ASP A 831 12.58 -2.98 10.42
C ASP A 831 11.96 -4.34 10.77
N LYS A 832 10.73 -4.37 11.27
CA LYS A 832 10.05 -5.62 11.65
C LYS A 832 9.83 -6.57 10.47
N ALA A 833 9.44 -6.05 9.30
CA ALA A 833 9.24 -6.89 8.12
C ALA A 833 10.54 -7.56 7.65
N VAL A 834 11.70 -6.90 7.79
CA VAL A 834 13.01 -7.47 7.44
C VAL A 834 13.53 -8.37 8.56
N THR A 835 13.49 -7.94 9.82
CA THR A 835 14.12 -8.66 10.94
C THR A 835 13.26 -9.82 11.43
N ASP A 836 11.96 -9.63 11.59
CA ASP A 836 11.02 -10.64 12.10
C ASP A 836 10.38 -11.44 10.95
N GLY A 837 10.00 -10.77 9.86
CA GLY A 837 9.37 -11.38 8.68
C GLY A 837 10.38 -11.97 7.68
N GLY A 838 11.65 -11.59 7.78
CA GLY A 838 12.69 -12.04 6.87
C GLY A 838 12.51 -11.56 5.43
N ALA A 839 11.96 -10.36 5.20
CA ALA A 839 11.73 -9.83 3.87
C ALA A 839 13.02 -9.76 3.04
N TRP A 840 12.96 -10.30 1.81
CA TRP A 840 14.14 -10.37 0.95
C TRP A 840 14.39 -9.09 0.17
N SER A 841 13.33 -8.40 -0.27
CA SER A 841 13.46 -7.28 -1.19
C SER A 841 12.51 -6.14 -0.84
N VAL A 842 12.80 -4.93 -1.36
CA VAL A 842 11.97 -3.73 -1.16
C VAL A 842 11.80 -2.96 -2.46
N MET A 843 10.75 -2.13 -2.52
CA MET A 843 10.55 -1.13 -3.56
C MET A 843 10.80 0.26 -2.97
N SER A 844 11.75 1.02 -3.55
CA SER A 844 12.02 2.39 -3.13
C SER A 844 10.91 3.35 -3.57
N GLY A 845 10.52 4.27 -2.69
CA GLY A 845 9.46 5.23 -2.96
C GLY A 845 9.75 6.23 -4.09
N PHE A 846 8.71 6.79 -4.67
CA PHE A 846 8.80 7.87 -5.65
C PHE A 846 9.37 9.18 -5.06
N ASN A 847 9.02 9.47 -3.83
CA ASN A 847 9.36 10.71 -3.15
C ASN A 847 10.86 10.84 -2.87
N ARG A 848 11.25 12.03 -2.48
CA ARG A 848 12.55 12.28 -1.91
C ARG A 848 12.46 12.30 -0.40
N TRP A 849 13.50 11.82 0.24
CA TRP A 849 13.72 11.97 1.67
C TRP A 849 14.67 13.17 1.86
N GLY A 850 14.13 14.29 2.35
CA GLY A 850 14.81 15.57 2.23
C GLY A 850 15.01 15.94 0.75
N ALA A 851 16.26 16.11 0.35
CA ALA A 851 16.62 16.44 -1.04
C ALA A 851 16.93 15.21 -1.92
N TYR A 852 17.06 14.00 -1.34
CA TYR A 852 17.52 12.81 -2.05
C TYR A 852 16.37 11.88 -2.39
N TRP A 853 16.22 11.51 -3.67
CA TRP A 853 15.26 10.48 -4.04
C TRP A 853 15.51 9.19 -3.25
N CYS A 854 14.46 8.53 -2.72
CA CYS A 854 14.59 7.34 -1.87
C CYS A 854 15.45 6.25 -2.51
N GLY A 855 15.32 6.02 -3.85
CA GLY A 855 16.15 5.08 -4.59
C GLY A 855 17.60 5.54 -4.85
N ALA A 856 17.99 6.75 -4.43
CA ALA A 856 19.34 7.29 -4.52
C ALA A 856 19.81 7.89 -3.19
N TYR A 857 19.26 7.41 -2.07
CA TYR A 857 19.65 7.82 -0.74
C TYR A 857 20.46 6.70 -0.06
N ASP A 858 21.78 6.80 -0.13
CA ASP A 858 22.72 5.81 0.40
C ASP A 858 22.49 5.47 1.86
N ASN A 859 22.23 6.49 2.71
CA ASN A 859 21.96 6.27 4.13
C ASN A 859 20.70 5.41 4.38
N LEU A 860 19.69 5.49 3.50
CA LEU A 860 18.50 4.65 3.57
C LEU A 860 18.78 3.23 3.08
N LEU A 861 19.30 3.10 1.84
CA LEU A 861 19.39 1.80 1.18
C LEU A 861 20.59 0.98 1.69
N THR A 862 21.77 1.59 1.74
CA THR A 862 23.01 0.92 2.17
C THR A 862 23.20 1.04 3.68
N GLY A 863 22.98 2.22 4.27
CA GLY A 863 23.17 2.45 5.71
C GLY A 863 22.16 1.70 6.55
N PHE A 864 20.88 1.97 6.36
CA PHE A 864 19.81 1.39 7.17
C PHE A 864 19.45 -0.04 6.71
N LEU A 865 18.89 -0.22 5.50
CA LEU A 865 18.37 -1.53 5.10
C LEU A 865 19.44 -2.64 5.07
N ARG A 866 20.61 -2.35 4.48
CA ARG A 866 21.67 -3.35 4.36
C ARG A 866 22.60 -3.37 5.57
N GLY A 867 22.97 -2.20 6.07
CA GLY A 867 23.91 -2.05 7.18
C GLY A 867 23.29 -2.43 8.51
N GLU A 868 22.26 -1.72 8.93
CA GLU A 868 21.64 -1.94 10.23
C GLU A 868 20.74 -3.19 10.24
N LEU A 869 19.88 -3.39 9.23
CA LEU A 869 18.93 -4.52 9.20
C LEU A 869 19.50 -5.80 8.55
N GLY A 870 20.59 -5.71 7.78
CA GLY A 870 21.23 -6.87 7.15
C GLY A 870 20.52 -7.43 5.92
N MET A 871 19.62 -6.67 5.28
CA MET A 871 18.92 -7.10 4.07
C MET A 871 19.89 -7.43 2.93
N ARG A 872 19.74 -8.59 2.29
CA ARG A 872 20.66 -9.10 1.24
C ARG A 872 20.05 -9.14 -0.17
N GLY A 873 18.73 -9.11 -0.28
CA GLY A 873 18.03 -9.19 -1.56
C GLY A 873 18.06 -7.89 -2.36
N MET A 874 17.40 -7.91 -3.49
CA MET A 874 17.39 -6.80 -4.45
C MET A 874 16.45 -5.66 -4.03
N ILE A 875 16.79 -4.43 -4.46
CA ILE A 875 15.96 -3.22 -4.32
C ILE A 875 15.50 -2.81 -5.71
N ILE A 876 14.18 -2.82 -5.93
CA ILE A 876 13.56 -2.28 -7.14
C ILE A 876 13.13 -0.84 -6.92
N THR A 877 13.16 -0.02 -7.98
CA THR A 877 12.50 1.30 -7.93
C THR A 877 11.01 1.14 -8.05
N ASP A 878 10.22 2.12 -7.59
CA ASP A 878 8.87 2.30 -8.07
C ASP A 878 8.87 2.56 -9.59
N TYR A 879 7.69 2.56 -10.25
CA TYR A 879 7.58 2.70 -11.71
C TYR A 879 8.35 3.90 -12.23
N SER A 880 9.51 3.65 -12.80
CA SER A 880 10.42 4.71 -13.24
C SER A 880 10.07 5.25 -14.63
N GLY A 881 9.52 4.42 -15.52
CA GLY A 881 9.06 4.86 -16.84
C GLY A 881 10.04 5.78 -17.55
N SER A 882 9.61 7.02 -17.76
CA SER A 882 10.42 8.10 -18.37
C SER A 882 10.96 9.11 -17.36
N SER A 883 10.86 8.86 -16.06
CA SER A 883 11.33 9.76 -14.99
C SER A 883 12.83 9.95 -15.02
N LYS A 884 13.27 11.21 -15.01
CA LYS A 884 14.70 11.56 -15.11
C LYS A 884 15.39 11.68 -13.77
N TYR A 885 14.62 12.04 -12.71
CA TYR A 885 15.18 12.20 -11.37
C TYR A 885 15.51 10.84 -10.72
N MET A 886 14.93 9.74 -11.21
CA MET A 886 15.27 8.38 -10.82
C MET A 886 16.54 7.92 -11.56
N ASP A 887 17.62 8.70 -11.37
CA ASP A 887 18.86 8.52 -12.13
C ASP A 887 19.53 7.19 -11.87
N LEU A 888 20.04 6.56 -12.94
CA LEU A 888 20.63 5.24 -12.88
C LEU A 888 21.92 5.21 -12.07
N ALA A 889 22.84 6.15 -12.31
CA ALA A 889 24.15 6.13 -11.66
C ALA A 889 24.04 6.46 -10.17
N ASP A 890 23.26 7.50 -9.83
CA ASP A 890 23.03 7.87 -8.44
C ASP A 890 22.32 6.74 -7.67
N GLY A 891 21.35 6.05 -8.31
CA GLY A 891 20.65 4.93 -7.69
C GLY A 891 21.55 3.70 -7.49
N LEU A 892 22.34 3.29 -8.50
CA LEU A 892 23.31 2.19 -8.36
C LEU A 892 24.29 2.43 -7.22
N ILE A 893 24.85 3.65 -7.15
CA ILE A 893 25.81 4.04 -6.10
C ILE A 893 25.17 3.98 -4.71
N ALA A 894 23.90 4.31 -4.61
CA ALA A 894 23.16 4.28 -3.34
C ALA A 894 22.67 2.89 -2.93
N GLY A 895 22.63 1.93 -3.87
CA GLY A 895 22.23 0.55 -3.59
C GLY A 895 20.90 0.09 -4.20
N SER A 896 20.28 0.87 -5.11
CA SER A 896 19.18 0.40 -5.97
C SER A 896 19.73 -0.60 -6.99
N ASP A 897 18.98 -1.66 -7.28
CA ASP A 897 19.46 -2.78 -8.09
C ASP A 897 18.70 -2.94 -9.42
N ILE A 898 17.40 -2.59 -9.45
CA ILE A 898 16.52 -2.78 -10.61
C ILE A 898 15.65 -1.55 -10.81
N TRP A 899 15.47 -1.14 -12.07
CA TRP A 899 14.52 -0.09 -12.45
C TRP A 899 13.23 -0.70 -12.97
N ASP A 900 12.11 -0.42 -12.29
CA ASP A 900 10.79 -0.81 -12.76
C ASP A 900 10.40 0.01 -13.99
N SER A 901 10.88 -0.37 -15.15
CA SER A 901 10.68 0.32 -16.43
C SER A 901 10.49 -0.66 -17.57
N PRO A 902 9.43 -0.50 -18.38
CA PRO A 902 9.29 -1.19 -19.66
C PRO A 902 10.00 -0.47 -20.82
N ASP A 903 10.47 0.76 -20.60
CA ASP A 903 10.96 1.67 -21.66
C ASP A 903 12.49 1.77 -21.65
N PRO A 904 13.19 1.27 -22.71
CA PRO A 904 14.63 1.33 -22.81
C PRO A 904 15.18 2.74 -23.15
N THR A 905 14.32 3.76 -23.32
CA THR A 905 14.75 5.06 -23.87
C THR A 905 15.69 5.80 -22.93
N ILE A 906 15.39 5.84 -21.63
CA ILE A 906 16.16 6.60 -20.65
C ILE A 906 17.20 5.73 -19.98
N HIS A 907 16.80 4.83 -19.08
CA HIS A 907 17.72 4.11 -18.20
C HIS A 907 18.67 3.17 -18.97
N THR A 908 18.18 2.41 -19.95
CA THR A 908 19.03 1.57 -20.80
C THR A 908 20.02 2.39 -21.64
N THR A 909 19.60 3.56 -22.14
CA THR A 909 20.48 4.45 -22.90
C THR A 909 21.53 5.11 -22.00
N LEU A 910 21.19 5.47 -20.78
CA LEU A 910 22.12 5.99 -19.78
C LEU A 910 23.12 4.89 -19.37
N ALA A 911 22.65 3.68 -19.05
CA ALA A 911 23.51 2.56 -18.67
C ALA A 911 24.62 2.30 -19.70
N ARG A 912 24.27 2.30 -20.97
CA ARG A 912 25.25 2.08 -22.06
C ARG A 912 26.35 3.11 -22.16
N LYS A 913 26.16 4.32 -21.60
CA LYS A 913 27.21 5.34 -21.56
C LYS A 913 28.31 5.00 -20.57
N TYR A 914 28.00 4.15 -19.58
CA TYR A 914 28.93 3.75 -18.54
C TYR A 914 29.74 2.47 -18.85
N GLU A 915 29.70 1.94 -20.09
CA GLU A 915 30.43 0.71 -20.48
C GLU A 915 31.94 0.76 -20.15
N ASN A 916 32.54 1.95 -20.16
CA ASN A 916 33.95 2.15 -19.84
C ASN A 916 34.16 2.83 -18.47
N ASP A 917 33.14 2.97 -17.67
CA ASP A 917 33.23 3.51 -16.32
C ASP A 917 33.33 2.35 -15.34
N ALA A 918 34.55 2.04 -14.89
CA ALA A 918 34.83 0.87 -14.07
C ALA A 918 34.08 0.91 -12.75
N TYR A 919 33.87 2.09 -12.18
CA TYR A 919 33.12 2.26 -10.92
C TYR A 919 31.65 1.88 -11.11
N ILE A 920 30.96 2.45 -12.09
CA ILE A 920 29.53 2.12 -12.35
C ILE A 920 29.37 0.66 -12.78
N VAL A 921 30.30 0.08 -13.57
CA VAL A 921 30.23 -1.34 -13.95
C VAL A 921 30.41 -2.23 -12.72
N THR A 922 31.21 -1.84 -11.74
CA THR A 922 31.32 -2.56 -10.45
C THR A 922 30.02 -2.49 -9.69
N GLU A 923 29.38 -1.32 -9.56
CA GLU A 923 28.08 -1.18 -8.90
C GLU A 923 26.98 -2.00 -9.61
N MET A 924 26.98 -2.05 -10.96
CA MET A 924 26.08 -2.92 -11.72
C MET A 924 26.32 -4.41 -11.39
N ARG A 925 27.58 -4.82 -11.23
CA ARG A 925 27.92 -6.20 -10.85
C ARG A 925 27.43 -6.55 -9.44
N GLU A 926 27.58 -5.62 -8.49
CA GLU A 926 27.03 -5.75 -7.14
C GLU A 926 25.51 -5.84 -7.14
N SER A 927 24.82 -5.04 -7.96
CA SER A 927 23.36 -5.14 -8.16
C SER A 927 22.98 -6.50 -8.73
N MET A 928 23.72 -7.02 -9.71
CA MET A 928 23.48 -8.36 -10.24
C MET A 928 23.65 -9.45 -9.19
N HIS A 929 24.61 -9.34 -8.27
CA HIS A 929 24.78 -10.29 -7.17
C HIS A 929 23.49 -10.40 -6.33
N LYS A 930 22.92 -9.26 -5.89
CA LYS A 930 21.70 -9.21 -5.08
C LYS A 930 20.48 -9.75 -5.85
N ILE A 931 20.36 -9.40 -7.13
CA ILE A 931 19.31 -9.94 -8.02
C ILE A 931 19.43 -11.46 -8.13
N LEU A 932 20.63 -11.98 -8.42
CA LEU A 932 20.85 -13.40 -8.61
C LEU A 932 20.69 -14.18 -7.30
N TYR A 933 21.12 -13.63 -6.17
CA TYR A 933 20.90 -14.20 -4.85
C TYR A 933 19.40 -14.37 -4.54
N THR A 934 18.61 -13.32 -4.78
CA THR A 934 17.15 -13.37 -4.60
C THR A 934 16.51 -14.43 -5.50
N VAL A 935 16.86 -14.45 -6.79
CA VAL A 935 16.28 -15.41 -7.75
C VAL A 935 16.68 -16.85 -7.43
N ALA A 936 17.94 -17.09 -7.04
CA ALA A 936 18.42 -18.43 -6.70
C ALA A 936 17.68 -19.07 -5.53
N ASN A 937 17.20 -18.24 -4.59
CA ASN A 937 16.48 -18.69 -3.40
C ASN A 937 14.95 -18.63 -3.56
N SER A 938 14.44 -18.34 -4.76
CA SER A 938 13.01 -18.23 -5.04
C SER A 938 12.42 -19.43 -5.77
N ASN A 939 11.07 -19.47 -5.87
CA ASN A 939 10.34 -20.48 -6.64
C ASN A 939 10.65 -20.44 -8.15
N ALA A 940 11.30 -19.38 -8.65
CA ALA A 940 11.79 -19.31 -10.04
C ALA A 940 12.74 -20.46 -10.38
N MET A 941 13.33 -21.11 -9.39
CA MET A 941 14.22 -22.26 -9.55
C MET A 941 13.47 -23.59 -9.52
N ASN A 942 12.16 -23.63 -9.27
CA ASN A 942 11.38 -24.88 -9.37
C ASN A 942 11.49 -25.51 -10.76
N GLY A 943 11.69 -26.82 -10.77
CA GLY A 943 11.83 -27.58 -12.02
C GLY A 943 13.24 -27.54 -12.63
N TRP A 944 14.24 -26.92 -12.01
CA TRP A 944 15.63 -26.84 -12.48
C TRP A 944 16.53 -27.84 -11.80
N SER A 945 17.31 -28.59 -12.62
CA SER A 945 18.42 -29.44 -12.14
C SER A 945 19.77 -28.91 -12.62
N SER A 946 20.83 -29.37 -11.98
CA SER A 946 22.19 -29.02 -12.36
C SER A 946 22.58 -29.47 -13.79
N ALA A 947 21.85 -30.44 -14.35
CA ALA A 947 22.05 -30.96 -15.71
C ALA A 947 21.34 -30.14 -16.79
N ASP A 948 20.38 -29.27 -16.42
CA ASP A 948 19.58 -28.50 -17.36
C ASP A 948 20.37 -27.37 -18.00
N ARG A 949 19.90 -26.90 -19.15
CA ARG A 949 20.46 -25.74 -19.86
C ARG A 949 19.31 -24.81 -20.28
N LEU A 950 19.52 -23.52 -20.11
CA LEU A 950 18.63 -22.48 -20.59
C LEU A 950 19.03 -22.04 -22.00
N LYS A 951 18.07 -21.84 -22.86
CA LYS A 951 18.24 -21.19 -24.15
C LYS A 951 17.23 -20.07 -24.34
N VAL A 952 17.71 -18.83 -24.49
CA VAL A 952 16.88 -17.68 -24.83
C VAL A 952 16.34 -17.84 -26.26
N ILE A 953 15.06 -17.58 -26.46
CA ILE A 953 14.35 -17.69 -27.74
C ILE A 953 13.68 -16.37 -28.10
N THR A 954 13.45 -16.19 -29.40
CA THR A 954 12.65 -15.06 -29.88
C THR A 954 11.17 -15.33 -29.61
N PRO A 955 10.45 -14.47 -28.88
CA PRO A 955 9.02 -14.62 -28.64
C PRO A 955 8.21 -14.75 -29.95
N TRP A 956 7.20 -15.61 -29.96
CA TRP A 956 6.42 -15.95 -31.14
C TRP A 956 5.81 -14.73 -31.85
N TRP A 957 5.35 -13.74 -31.09
CA TRP A 957 4.72 -12.54 -31.60
C TRP A 957 5.66 -11.67 -32.45
N LYS A 958 6.96 -11.63 -32.12
CA LYS A 958 7.98 -10.93 -32.93
C LYS A 958 8.08 -11.58 -34.32
N THR A 959 8.08 -12.90 -34.39
CA THR A 959 8.08 -13.64 -35.65
C THR A 959 6.80 -13.40 -36.45
N ALA A 960 5.64 -13.33 -35.77
CA ALA A 960 4.36 -13.05 -36.41
C ALA A 960 4.30 -11.64 -37.01
N LEU A 961 4.81 -10.62 -36.30
CA LEU A 961 4.89 -9.24 -36.81
C LEU A 961 5.85 -9.12 -38.00
N TYR A 962 7.03 -9.75 -37.96
CA TYR A 962 7.91 -9.80 -39.12
C TYR A 962 7.27 -10.48 -40.33
N ALA A 963 6.52 -11.54 -40.12
CA ALA A 963 5.78 -12.21 -41.19
C ALA A 963 4.69 -11.29 -41.78
N LEU A 964 3.95 -10.58 -40.91
CA LEU A 964 2.92 -9.62 -41.34
C LEU A 964 3.53 -8.48 -42.18
N ASP A 965 4.59 -7.86 -41.70
CA ASP A 965 5.29 -6.78 -42.39
C ASP A 965 5.81 -7.23 -43.76
N THR A 966 6.38 -8.45 -43.81
CA THR A 966 6.89 -9.03 -45.04
C THR A 966 5.77 -9.26 -46.05
N VAL A 967 4.64 -9.82 -45.62
CA VAL A 967 3.46 -10.05 -46.49
C VAL A 967 2.92 -8.73 -47.05
N LEU A 968 2.76 -7.72 -46.20
CA LEU A 968 2.26 -6.40 -46.62
C LEU A 968 3.23 -5.72 -47.60
N ALA A 969 4.53 -5.78 -47.32
CA ALA A 969 5.55 -5.25 -48.22
C ALA A 969 5.53 -5.91 -49.59
N VAL A 970 5.43 -7.26 -49.64
CA VAL A 970 5.33 -8.03 -50.88
C VAL A 970 4.07 -7.66 -51.66
N LEU A 971 2.93 -7.55 -50.97
CA LEU A 971 1.66 -7.12 -51.59
C LEU A 971 1.77 -5.72 -52.19
N THR A 972 2.39 -4.81 -51.46
CA THR A 972 2.60 -3.42 -51.94
C THR A 972 3.50 -3.39 -53.18
N VAL A 973 4.57 -4.15 -53.20
CA VAL A 973 5.46 -4.27 -54.37
C VAL A 973 4.72 -4.85 -55.56
N LEU A 974 3.88 -5.89 -55.37
CA LEU A 974 3.05 -6.47 -56.40
C LEU A 974 2.01 -5.48 -56.94
N CYS A 975 1.38 -4.68 -56.09
CA CYS A 975 0.45 -3.64 -56.48
C CYS A 975 1.15 -2.54 -57.31
N ILE A 976 2.32 -2.11 -56.89
CA ILE A 976 3.17 -1.16 -57.64
C ILE A 976 3.50 -1.72 -59.02
N TRP A 977 3.97 -2.97 -59.09
CA TRP A 977 4.29 -3.63 -60.36
C TRP A 977 3.06 -3.70 -61.27
N ARG A 978 1.91 -4.09 -60.75
CA ARG A 978 0.61 -4.13 -61.50
C ARG A 978 0.19 -2.74 -61.97
N LEU A 979 0.38 -1.71 -61.17
CA LEU A 979 0.11 -0.29 -61.48
C LEU A 979 1.00 0.14 -62.67
N VAL A 980 2.30 -0.11 -62.61
CA VAL A 980 3.25 0.21 -63.66
C VAL A 980 2.86 -0.45 -65.00
N VAL A 981 2.51 -1.76 -64.94
CA VAL A 981 2.03 -2.51 -66.15
C VAL A 981 0.73 -1.92 -66.65
N ALA A 982 -0.21 -1.54 -65.77
CA ALA A 982 -1.48 -0.92 -66.17
C ALA A 982 -1.28 0.45 -66.81
N ILE A 983 -0.36 1.29 -66.31
CA ILE A 983 0.02 2.58 -66.91
C ILE A 983 0.64 2.39 -68.29
N LYS A 984 1.60 1.46 -68.45
CA LYS A 984 2.19 1.13 -69.75
C LYS A 984 1.12 0.69 -70.73
N ARG A 985 0.20 -0.23 -70.38
CA ARG A 985 -0.92 -0.67 -71.22
C ARG A 985 -1.88 0.46 -71.56
N LYS A 986 -2.14 1.40 -70.64
CA LYS A 986 -2.99 2.60 -70.93
C LYS A 986 -2.38 3.47 -71.98
N LYS A 987 -1.08 3.70 -71.92
CA LYS A 987 -0.36 4.50 -72.97
C LYS A 987 -0.53 3.86 -74.36
N THR A 988 -0.33 2.51 -74.48
CA THR A 988 -0.49 1.78 -75.75
C THR A 988 -1.95 1.80 -76.25
N TRP A 989 -2.90 1.58 -75.32
CA TRP A 989 -4.36 1.61 -75.65
C TRP A 989 -4.81 3.00 -76.14
N THR A 990 -4.34 4.07 -75.52
CA THR A 990 -4.65 5.43 -75.91
C THR A 990 -4.10 5.75 -77.35
N ALA A 991 -2.89 5.26 -77.63
CA ALA A 991 -2.28 5.41 -78.95
C ALA A 991 -3.07 4.63 -80.04
N GLU A 992 -3.49 3.40 -79.73
CA GLU A 992 -4.37 2.60 -80.66
C GLU A 992 -5.71 3.27 -80.87
N GLN A 993 -6.34 3.87 -79.84
CA GLN A 993 -7.60 4.62 -80.03
C GLN A 993 -7.42 5.89 -80.88
N ALA A 994 -6.32 6.60 -80.64
CA ALA A 994 -6.01 7.79 -81.43
C ALA A 994 -5.78 7.42 -82.94
N ALA A 995 -5.04 6.33 -83.23
CA ALA A 995 -4.80 5.80 -84.55
C ALA A 995 -6.11 5.34 -85.24
N ASN A 996 -6.98 4.65 -84.50
CA ASN A 996 -8.29 4.24 -85.02
C ASN A 996 -9.22 5.43 -85.33
N THR A 997 -9.17 6.49 -84.50
CA THR A 997 -9.95 7.73 -84.73
C THR A 997 -9.43 8.48 -85.98
N ALA A 998 -8.09 8.56 -86.11
CA ALA A 998 -7.49 9.16 -87.30
C ALA A 998 -7.80 8.40 -88.63
N ASN A 999 -7.77 7.04 -88.52
CA ASN A 999 -8.14 6.23 -89.64
C ASN A 999 -9.63 6.37 -90.01
N ALA A 1000 -10.53 6.51 -89.03
CA ALA A 1000 -11.95 6.72 -89.25
C ALA A 1000 -12.25 8.13 -89.82
N GLN A 1001 -11.47 9.12 -89.51
CA GLN A 1001 -11.54 10.47 -90.01
C GLN A 1001 -11.02 10.57 -91.55
N ASN A 1002 -10.06 9.70 -91.84
CA ASN A 1002 -9.55 9.60 -93.22
C ASN A 1002 -10.44 8.74 -94.19
N GLN A 1003 -11.47 8.13 -93.72
CA GLN A 1003 -12.43 7.35 -94.42
C GLN A 1003 -13.79 8.05 -94.60
N GLN A 1004 -13.95 9.28 -94.05
CA GLN A 1004 -15.03 10.23 -94.36
C GLN A 1004 -14.56 11.28 -95.39
#